data_0080cc17908482889e816edaca4f3c69
#
_entry.id   0080cc17908482889e816edaca4f3c69
#
_cell.length_a   1.000
_cell.length_b   1.000
_cell.length_c   1.000
_cell.angle_alpha   90.00
_cell.angle_beta   90.00
_cell.angle_gamma   90.00
#
_symmetry.space_group_name_H-M   'P 1'
#
loop_
_entity.id
_entity.type
_entity.pdbx_description
1 polymer ?
#
loop_
_entity_poly.entity_id
_entity_poly.type
_entity_poly.pdbx_seq_one_letter_code
_entity_poly.pdbx_strand_id
1 'polypeptide(L)'
;MTAPAVEAARAVDWADFAPLHPLAGSDWQVWGVGLLRNAGFPVSGLDLIGGTSAPAAAARLAAGEGTAEEFDTAYRADVDAEAARLAALATDPKLRLAIAWQNRTVFRILDSLAAPGGKETKRRQRERTLAMYWLRYCAKAETIGFFGPGAWIGVGRTQEAIGIDHGPALVAAARTSLERWTVAAIADWMAEQPGARWWFPPMLRPDVHLDGEQLVLANRKTVRLRPEDAQVLRLADGDRNAEQITDLLIADHGWDAAGARGAVDKVLNRLLRQRVLGWDANIPVDVRAEEVLRRRVSAIGDPEMFVRYDAVLAELARHKGEIDRAGSAEQLVEALDALDAYFVETTGQAASREEGKAYAGRTLVYQDTLRDCRMELGRDFLDGIARPLALVADAADWFGNRLAELVETEVVALVRKAAARQRPGTAVTLADVWPQTLALFWGEHNHPVQQAVRELALKWREVIGEVPDGATRVDLSVDQIIDSAKKVFATGEVRSPHLAVHSPDLQVVARSVDAVNGGQHLVVLGELHACLATLDLPFLDWTADTGSLRDKVNRAIGGERLVPLLPVGWKRNSGRMVPAPIGAGDRLIGFTRAPFDQRERIEPAVAITLTEHDGTITATTTDGRTRTLSELLAVLISIIACDAFKIGLDRPHAPRVTLDDLVLFRETWRLPATGVALAPKADRMRDYLTVRRWVADNALPDRAFVKFPEETKPSLVDFTSPTLVLSFANLVRRAVQSDPDARVTVSEPLPAPEESWLPDADGEQYVSELRLQISRKVPE
;
A
#
# COMPACT_ATOMS: atom_id res chain seq x y z
N MET A 1 2.44 28.03 -0.21
CA MET A 1 3.50 27.43 0.64
C MET A 1 4.54 28.49 0.90
N THR A 2 4.90 28.71 2.14
CA THR A 2 6.02 29.57 2.50
C THR A 2 7.33 28.84 2.16
N ALA A 3 8.34 29.56 1.70
CA ALA A 3 9.66 29.02 1.33
C ALA A 3 10.29 28.05 2.36
N PRO A 4 10.10 28.22 3.70
CA PRO A 4 10.62 27.30 4.70
C PRO A 4 10.05 25.88 4.66
N ALA A 5 8.78 25.70 4.28
CA ALA A 5 8.15 24.38 4.20
C ALA A 5 8.66 23.54 3.01
N VAL A 6 9.08 24.21 1.93
CA VAL A 6 9.74 23.57 0.77
C VAL A 6 11.19 23.22 1.11
N GLU A 7 11.82 23.95 2.01
CA GLU A 7 13.20 23.74 2.44
C GLU A 7 13.32 22.55 3.41
N ALA A 8 12.33 22.33 4.27
CA ALA A 8 12.25 21.13 5.12
C ALA A 8 12.06 19.82 4.31
N ALA A 9 11.32 19.88 3.19
CA ALA A 9 11.18 18.74 2.26
C ALA A 9 12.49 18.45 1.47
N ARG A 10 13.47 19.37 1.47
CA ARG A 10 14.80 19.23 0.84
C ARG A 10 15.86 18.63 1.77
N ALA A 11 15.48 18.11 2.93
CA ALA A 11 16.40 17.60 3.95
C ALA A 11 17.25 16.41 3.49
N VAL A 12 16.93 15.78 2.36
CA VAL A 12 17.61 14.61 1.84
C VAL A 12 18.31 14.93 0.52
N ASP A 13 19.56 14.51 0.38
CA ASP A 13 20.23 14.51 -0.91
C ASP A 13 19.75 13.34 -1.75
N TRP A 14 18.97 13.64 -2.79
CA TRP A 14 18.44 12.63 -3.69
C TRP A 14 19.52 11.92 -4.53
N ALA A 15 20.77 12.40 -4.51
CA ALA A 15 21.89 11.66 -5.07
C ALA A 15 22.14 10.35 -4.32
N ASP A 16 21.83 10.33 -3.02
CA ASP A 16 21.95 9.15 -2.15
C ASP A 16 20.77 8.17 -2.24
N PHE A 17 19.77 8.45 -3.07
CA PHE A 17 18.73 7.48 -3.40
C PHE A 17 19.30 6.38 -4.30
N ALA A 18 20.17 5.57 -3.71
CA ALA A 18 20.93 4.49 -4.32
C ALA A 18 21.41 3.51 -3.22
N PRO A 19 21.78 2.27 -3.56
CA PRO A 19 22.44 1.36 -2.63
C PRO A 19 23.84 1.87 -2.28
N LEU A 20 24.06 2.27 -1.03
CA LEU A 20 25.32 2.93 -0.61
C LEU A 20 26.04 2.20 0.53
N HIS A 21 25.29 1.63 1.47
CA HIS A 21 25.86 1.13 2.72
C HIS A 21 25.81 -0.39 2.77
N PRO A 22 26.98 -1.09 2.73
CA PRO A 22 27.00 -2.55 2.83
C PRO A 22 26.50 -3.00 4.20
N LEU A 23 25.65 -4.02 4.22
CA LEU A 23 25.36 -4.78 5.44
C LEU A 23 26.53 -5.73 5.71
N ALA A 24 27.18 -5.55 6.85
CA ALA A 24 28.42 -6.23 7.19
C ALA A 24 28.32 -7.76 7.05
N GLY A 25 29.26 -8.37 6.34
CA GLY A 25 29.35 -9.81 6.13
C GLY A 25 28.36 -10.39 5.13
N SER A 26 27.76 -9.55 4.27
CA SER A 26 26.79 -9.97 3.26
C SER A 26 26.96 -9.24 1.92
N ASP A 27 26.21 -9.69 0.90
CA ASP A 27 26.12 -9.02 -0.41
C ASP A 27 25.00 -7.98 -0.46
N TRP A 28 24.35 -7.69 0.67
CA TRP A 28 23.27 -6.71 0.76
C TRP A 28 23.77 -5.31 1.04
N GLN A 29 23.09 -4.33 0.47
CA GLN A 29 23.35 -2.91 0.68
C GLN A 29 22.06 -2.20 1.07
N VAL A 30 22.15 -1.29 2.05
CA VAL A 30 21.07 -0.35 2.40
C VAL A 30 21.20 0.89 1.53
N TRP A 31 20.09 1.42 1.10
CA TRP A 31 20.02 2.67 0.34
C TRP A 31 20.22 3.87 1.26
N GLY A 32 20.87 4.92 0.76
CA GLY A 32 21.22 6.11 1.55
C GLY A 32 20.05 7.04 1.90
N VAL A 33 18.82 6.66 1.52
CA VAL A 33 17.58 7.38 1.84
C VAL A 33 16.56 6.38 2.38
N GLY A 34 15.85 6.78 3.42
CA GLY A 34 14.74 6.05 4.03
C GLY A 34 13.53 6.94 4.25
N LEU A 35 12.49 6.39 4.83
CA LEU A 35 11.25 7.08 5.17
C LEU A 35 10.91 6.84 6.64
N LEU A 36 10.74 7.92 7.40
CA LEU A 36 10.11 7.90 8.71
C LEU A 36 8.61 8.08 8.54
N ARG A 37 7.84 7.21 9.17
CA ARG A 37 6.39 7.31 9.32
C ARG A 37 6.04 7.32 10.80
N ASN A 38 5.05 8.07 11.22
CA ASN A 38 4.61 8.07 12.61
C ASN A 38 3.10 8.24 12.76
N ALA A 39 2.61 7.95 13.97
CA ALA A 39 1.25 8.26 14.37
C ALA A 39 1.03 9.79 14.43
N GLY A 40 -0.19 10.24 14.23
CA GLY A 40 -0.53 11.67 14.26
C GLY A 40 -0.82 12.22 15.65
N PHE A 41 -0.97 11.33 16.63
CA PHE A 41 -1.23 11.68 18.03
C PHE A 41 -0.23 10.99 18.95
N PRO A 42 0.10 11.60 20.11
CA PRO A 42 1.04 11.03 21.06
C PRO A 42 0.60 9.65 21.56
N VAL A 43 1.58 8.80 21.84
CA VAL A 43 1.32 7.46 22.40
C VAL A 43 0.70 7.54 23.81
N SER A 44 0.97 8.59 24.58
CA SER A 44 0.32 8.89 25.87
C SER A 44 -1.21 8.96 25.76
N GLY A 45 -1.74 9.27 24.58
CA GLY A 45 -3.18 9.23 24.31
C GLY A 45 -3.82 7.86 24.49
N LEU A 46 -3.06 6.77 24.43
CA LEU A 46 -3.58 5.42 24.69
C LEU A 46 -4.08 5.25 26.12
N ASP A 47 -3.53 6.01 27.08
CA ASP A 47 -3.92 5.94 28.49
C ASP A 47 -5.27 6.62 28.79
N LEU A 48 -5.80 7.38 27.83
CA LEU A 48 -7.14 7.93 27.92
C LEU A 48 -8.24 6.88 27.74
N ILE A 49 -7.91 5.72 27.18
CA ILE A 49 -8.81 4.58 27.00
C ILE A 49 -8.35 3.46 27.89
N GLY A 50 -9.19 3.05 28.81
CA GLY A 50 -8.88 1.98 29.76
C GLY A 50 -9.62 2.16 31.08
N GLY A 51 -9.76 1.07 31.81
CA GLY A 51 -10.28 1.02 33.17
C GLY A 51 -9.15 0.89 34.18
N THR A 52 -9.33 1.42 35.36
CA THR A 52 -8.35 1.33 36.46
C THR A 52 -8.87 0.48 37.64
N SER A 53 -10.14 0.59 37.95
CA SER A 53 -10.78 -0.05 39.10
C SER A 53 -11.43 -1.40 38.75
N ALA A 54 -12.08 -1.47 37.61
CA ALA A 54 -12.78 -2.68 37.16
C ALA A 54 -11.84 -3.88 36.93
N PRO A 55 -10.64 -3.73 36.33
CA PRO A 55 -9.70 -4.86 36.18
C PRO A 55 -9.27 -5.46 37.51
N ALA A 56 -8.93 -4.63 38.49
CA ALA A 56 -8.52 -5.05 39.83
C ALA A 56 -9.69 -5.74 40.60
N ALA A 57 -10.89 -5.17 40.52
CA ALA A 57 -12.08 -5.76 41.13
C ALA A 57 -12.48 -7.10 40.46
N ALA A 58 -12.35 -7.21 39.14
CA ALA A 58 -12.58 -8.46 38.41
C ALA A 58 -11.58 -9.55 38.83
N ALA A 59 -10.30 -9.22 38.99
CA ALA A 59 -9.26 -10.15 39.45
C ALA A 59 -9.55 -10.64 40.88
N ARG A 60 -9.90 -9.76 41.82
CA ARG A 60 -10.27 -10.13 43.20
C ARG A 60 -11.51 -11.02 43.22
N LEU A 61 -12.53 -10.68 42.42
CA LEU A 61 -13.74 -11.51 42.35
C LEU A 61 -13.42 -12.92 41.82
N ALA A 62 -12.55 -13.02 40.80
CA ALA A 62 -12.11 -14.30 40.25
C ALA A 62 -11.31 -15.13 41.29
N ALA A 63 -10.52 -14.49 42.14
CA ALA A 63 -9.77 -15.12 43.20
C ALA A 63 -10.63 -15.49 44.44
N GLY A 64 -11.90 -15.09 44.47
CA GLY A 64 -12.78 -15.27 45.62
C GLY A 64 -12.51 -14.30 46.80
N GLU A 65 -11.74 -13.25 46.56
CA GLU A 65 -11.34 -12.24 47.55
C GLU A 65 -12.22 -10.97 47.51
N GLY A 66 -13.13 -10.86 46.54
CA GLY A 66 -14.03 -9.73 46.33
C GLY A 66 -15.48 -10.17 46.15
N THR A 67 -16.40 -9.20 46.19
CA THR A 67 -17.83 -9.41 45.98
C THR A 67 -18.30 -8.93 44.60
N ALA A 68 -19.44 -9.45 44.16
CA ALA A 68 -20.06 -9.00 42.90
C ALA A 68 -20.51 -7.53 42.97
N GLU A 69 -20.87 -7.03 44.15
CA GLU A 69 -21.26 -5.63 44.41
C GLU A 69 -20.07 -4.68 44.29
N GLU A 70 -18.91 -5.06 44.84
CA GLU A 70 -17.65 -4.30 44.67
C GLU A 70 -17.25 -4.21 43.20
N PHE A 71 -17.36 -5.32 42.46
CA PHE A 71 -17.08 -5.32 41.04
C PHE A 71 -18.08 -4.44 40.26
N ASP A 72 -19.39 -4.55 40.54
CA ASP A 72 -20.42 -3.73 39.87
C ASP A 72 -20.13 -2.23 40.06
N THR A 73 -19.79 -1.85 41.28
CA THR A 73 -19.44 -0.46 41.63
C THR A 73 -18.21 0.03 40.87
N ALA A 74 -17.13 -0.77 40.87
CA ALA A 74 -15.89 -0.44 40.16
C ALA A 74 -16.09 -0.37 38.63
N TYR A 75 -16.85 -1.33 38.07
CA TYR A 75 -17.17 -1.37 36.64
C TYR A 75 -17.96 -0.14 36.17
N ARG A 76 -18.98 0.27 36.96
CA ARG A 76 -19.77 1.48 36.63
C ARG A 76 -18.91 2.74 36.72
N ALA A 77 -18.07 2.83 37.74
CA ALA A 77 -17.16 3.96 37.89
C ALA A 77 -16.21 4.09 36.67
N ASP A 78 -15.62 2.99 36.22
CA ASP A 78 -14.75 3.00 35.05
C ASP A 78 -15.51 3.31 33.75
N VAL A 79 -16.75 2.78 33.57
CA VAL A 79 -17.63 3.11 32.44
C VAL A 79 -17.93 4.62 32.36
N ASP A 80 -18.24 5.23 33.50
CA ASP A 80 -18.58 6.66 33.56
C ASP A 80 -17.34 7.53 33.37
N ALA A 81 -16.20 7.15 33.94
CA ALA A 81 -14.93 7.84 33.78
C ALA A 81 -14.44 7.79 32.29
N GLU A 82 -14.53 6.61 31.65
CA GLU A 82 -14.17 6.46 30.24
C GLU A 82 -15.11 7.28 29.34
N ALA A 83 -16.42 7.26 29.61
CA ALA A 83 -17.39 8.06 28.87
C ALA A 83 -17.12 9.57 28.98
N ALA A 84 -16.70 10.04 30.18
CA ALA A 84 -16.32 11.45 30.38
C ALA A 84 -15.07 11.83 29.57
N ARG A 85 -14.04 10.97 29.58
CA ARG A 85 -12.84 11.18 28.75
C ARG A 85 -13.15 11.20 27.25
N LEU A 86 -13.99 10.27 26.78
CA LEU A 86 -14.42 10.23 25.38
C LEU A 86 -15.25 11.46 25.00
N ALA A 87 -16.10 11.97 25.89
CA ALA A 87 -16.83 13.21 25.66
C ALA A 87 -15.90 14.42 25.54
N ALA A 88 -14.84 14.48 26.35
CA ALA A 88 -13.82 15.51 26.25
C ALA A 88 -13.04 15.39 24.93
N LEU A 89 -12.63 14.19 24.53
CA LEU A 89 -11.97 13.92 23.24
C LEU A 89 -12.85 14.33 22.05
N ALA A 90 -14.16 14.16 22.12
CA ALA A 90 -15.08 14.57 21.06
C ALA A 90 -15.05 16.08 20.77
N THR A 91 -14.54 16.90 21.71
CA THR A 91 -14.37 18.34 21.57
C THR A 91 -12.95 18.76 21.19
N ASP A 92 -11.99 17.84 21.16
CA ASP A 92 -10.61 18.13 20.81
C ASP A 92 -10.49 18.58 19.35
N PRO A 93 -9.98 19.80 19.07
CA PRO A 93 -9.97 20.35 17.70
C PRO A 93 -9.13 19.51 16.73
N LYS A 94 -8.00 18.96 17.19
CA LYS A 94 -7.08 18.16 16.36
C LYS A 94 -7.72 16.82 16.01
N LEU A 95 -8.37 16.16 16.99
CA LEU A 95 -9.11 14.92 16.73
C LEU A 95 -10.30 15.14 15.81
N ARG A 96 -11.06 16.23 16.01
CA ARG A 96 -12.17 16.60 15.12
C ARG A 96 -11.73 16.77 13.68
N LEU A 97 -10.60 17.45 13.48
CA LEU A 97 -9.99 17.63 12.15
C LEU A 97 -9.61 16.29 11.52
N ALA A 98 -8.96 15.39 12.29
CA ALA A 98 -8.59 14.07 11.82
C ALA A 98 -9.80 13.22 11.39
N ILE A 99 -10.87 13.27 12.19
CA ILE A 99 -12.11 12.54 11.89
C ILE A 99 -12.82 13.17 10.68
N ALA A 100 -12.85 14.50 10.55
CA ALA A 100 -13.42 15.20 9.39
C ALA A 100 -12.76 14.75 8.08
N TRP A 101 -11.43 14.62 8.05
CA TRP A 101 -10.68 14.05 6.92
C TRP A 101 -11.08 12.62 6.61
N GLN A 102 -11.14 11.79 7.63
CA GLN A 102 -11.31 10.35 7.43
C GLN A 102 -12.75 9.94 7.22
N ASN A 103 -13.70 10.56 7.95
CA ASN A 103 -15.10 10.18 7.92
C ASN A 103 -16.03 11.31 8.38
N ARG A 104 -16.53 12.10 7.43
CA ARG A 104 -17.47 13.19 7.70
C ARG A 104 -18.79 12.75 8.38
N THR A 105 -19.20 11.48 8.15
CA THR A 105 -20.40 10.93 8.84
C THR A 105 -20.13 10.75 10.33
N VAL A 106 -18.94 10.27 10.70
CA VAL A 106 -18.53 10.18 12.12
C VAL A 106 -18.31 11.56 12.70
N PHE A 107 -17.72 12.50 11.96
CA PHE A 107 -17.55 13.88 12.41
C PHE A 107 -18.89 14.50 12.86
N ARG A 108 -19.95 14.35 12.06
CA ARG A 108 -21.29 14.91 12.36
C ARG A 108 -21.96 14.35 13.63
N ILE A 109 -21.47 13.22 14.17
CA ILE A 109 -22.00 12.66 15.43
C ILE A 109 -21.18 13.05 16.67
N LEU A 110 -20.00 13.68 16.52
CA LEU A 110 -19.14 14.05 17.66
C LEU A 110 -19.82 14.99 18.64
N ASP A 111 -20.56 16.01 18.15
CA ASP A 111 -21.27 16.96 18.99
C ASP A 111 -22.29 16.28 19.90
N SER A 112 -22.87 15.18 19.44
CA SER A 112 -23.80 14.38 20.23
C SER A 112 -23.14 13.53 21.33
N LEU A 113 -21.81 13.38 21.31
CA LEU A 113 -21.03 12.76 22.38
C LEU A 113 -20.62 13.80 23.44
N ALA A 114 -20.34 15.02 23.01
CA ALA A 114 -20.00 16.14 23.88
C ALA A 114 -21.22 16.64 24.69
N ALA A 115 -22.44 16.53 24.12
CA ALA A 115 -23.65 16.96 24.78
C ALA A 115 -24.26 15.89 25.69
N PRO A 116 -24.77 16.25 26.89
CA PRO A 116 -25.48 15.32 27.76
C PRO A 116 -26.82 14.92 27.15
N GLY A 117 -27.19 13.63 27.21
CA GLY A 117 -28.50 13.12 26.80
C GLY A 117 -28.48 12.08 25.68
N GLY A 118 -29.66 11.62 25.28
CA GLY A 118 -29.84 10.62 24.22
C GLY A 118 -30.05 9.19 24.74
N LYS A 119 -30.42 8.26 23.82
CA LYS A 119 -30.58 6.83 24.17
C LYS A 119 -29.21 6.22 24.46
N GLU A 120 -29.04 5.62 25.64
CA GLU A 120 -27.78 5.04 26.12
C GLU A 120 -27.12 4.08 25.09
N THR A 121 -27.90 3.25 24.44
CA THR A 121 -27.37 2.30 23.45
C THR A 121 -26.71 2.99 22.25
N LYS A 122 -27.30 4.08 21.74
CA LYS A 122 -26.71 4.87 20.66
C LYS A 122 -25.46 5.62 21.10
N ARG A 123 -25.47 6.14 22.34
CA ARG A 123 -24.32 6.83 22.93
C ARG A 123 -23.14 5.86 23.04
N ARG A 124 -23.32 4.67 23.59
CA ARG A 124 -22.26 3.66 23.73
C ARG A 124 -21.69 3.20 22.37
N GLN A 125 -22.53 3.11 21.33
CA GLN A 125 -22.03 2.81 19.99
C GLN A 125 -21.14 3.92 19.45
N ARG A 126 -21.47 5.17 19.70
CA ARG A 126 -20.68 6.34 19.28
C ARG A 126 -19.37 6.44 20.06
N GLU A 127 -19.43 6.25 21.38
CA GLU A 127 -18.26 6.17 22.26
C GLU A 127 -17.27 5.12 21.77
N ARG A 128 -17.74 3.92 21.44
CA ARG A 128 -16.92 2.87 20.85
C ARG A 128 -16.29 3.29 19.53
N THR A 129 -17.05 3.92 18.65
CA THR A 129 -16.52 4.38 17.36
C THR A 129 -15.40 5.40 17.59
N LEU A 130 -15.60 6.37 18.47
CA LEU A 130 -14.59 7.37 18.79
C LEU A 130 -13.33 6.74 19.43
N ALA A 131 -13.50 5.82 20.39
CA ALA A 131 -12.38 5.11 21.01
C ALA A 131 -11.53 4.35 19.96
N MET A 132 -12.17 3.67 18.99
CA MET A 132 -11.45 2.98 17.91
C MET A 132 -10.66 3.93 17.00
N TYR A 133 -11.21 5.10 16.66
CA TYR A 133 -10.47 6.13 15.91
C TYR A 133 -9.29 6.66 16.70
N TRP A 134 -9.51 6.99 17.97
CA TRP A 134 -8.48 7.51 18.87
C TRP A 134 -7.30 6.54 19.00
N LEU A 135 -7.58 5.27 19.33
CA LEU A 135 -6.53 4.24 19.42
C LEU A 135 -5.76 4.08 18.12
N ARG A 136 -6.46 4.14 16.98
CA ARG A 136 -5.81 4.04 15.68
C ARG A 136 -4.84 5.21 15.45
N TYR A 137 -5.23 6.42 15.80
CA TYR A 137 -4.42 7.62 15.59
C TYR A 137 -3.21 7.70 16.51
N CYS A 138 -3.28 7.08 17.69
CA CYS A 138 -2.16 7.00 18.63
C CYS A 138 -1.24 5.81 18.36
N ALA A 139 -1.78 4.67 17.88
CA ALA A 139 -1.06 3.39 17.82
C ALA A 139 -0.54 3.00 16.42
N LYS A 140 -0.90 3.73 15.35
CA LYS A 140 -0.51 3.35 13.98
C LYS A 140 0.20 4.48 13.25
N ALA A 141 1.35 4.13 12.67
CA ALA A 141 2.01 4.94 11.67
C ALA A 141 1.27 4.82 10.32
N GLU A 142 0.48 5.83 9.97
CA GLU A 142 -0.29 5.87 8.72
C GLU A 142 0.04 7.13 7.92
N THR A 143 -0.01 7.02 6.59
CA THR A 143 0.26 8.12 5.66
C THR A 143 -1.04 8.70 5.12
N ILE A 144 -1.94 9.15 6.00
CA ILE A 144 -3.21 9.74 5.63
C ILE A 144 -3.44 11.00 6.47
N GLY A 145 -3.47 12.15 5.80
CA GLY A 145 -3.67 13.44 6.43
C GLY A 145 -2.57 13.77 7.45
N PHE A 146 -2.86 14.69 8.38
CA PHE A 146 -1.89 15.08 9.41
C PHE A 146 -1.72 14.03 10.52
N PHE A 147 -2.59 13.07 10.62
CA PHE A 147 -2.49 11.96 11.57
C PHE A 147 -1.70 10.76 11.02
N GLY A 148 -0.76 11.03 10.15
CA GLY A 148 0.21 10.09 9.62
C GLY A 148 1.34 10.84 8.92
N PRO A 149 1.94 11.89 9.55
CA PRO A 149 3.01 12.64 8.90
C PRO A 149 4.22 11.74 8.70
N GLY A 150 4.91 11.96 7.57
CA GLY A 150 6.14 11.28 7.24
C GLY A 150 7.28 12.24 6.99
N ALA A 151 8.50 11.74 7.03
CA ALA A 151 9.67 12.50 6.62
C ALA A 151 10.63 11.61 5.83
N TRP A 152 11.21 12.14 4.77
CA TRP A 152 12.38 11.53 4.16
C TRP A 152 13.58 11.69 5.09
N ILE A 153 14.36 10.63 5.28
CA ILE A 153 15.49 10.58 6.20
C ILE A 153 16.76 10.18 5.45
N GLY A 154 17.90 10.75 5.87
CA GLY A 154 19.20 10.27 5.45
C GLY A 154 19.56 8.98 6.16
N VAL A 155 20.36 8.12 5.50
CA VAL A 155 20.77 6.82 6.02
C VAL A 155 22.26 6.61 5.83
N GLY A 156 22.98 6.28 6.92
CA GLY A 156 24.38 5.86 6.92
C GLY A 156 25.42 6.97 6.79
N ARG A 157 25.03 8.24 6.83
CA ARG A 157 25.96 9.39 6.68
C ARG A 157 26.71 9.71 7.97
N THR A 158 26.04 9.58 9.12
CA THR A 158 26.60 9.85 10.44
C THR A 158 27.08 8.57 11.12
N GLN A 159 27.89 8.69 12.17
CA GLN A 159 28.28 7.56 13.00
C GLN A 159 27.23 7.24 14.04
N GLU A 160 26.77 8.27 14.78
CA GLU A 160 25.76 8.16 15.83
C GLU A 160 24.47 7.50 15.32
N ALA A 161 23.88 6.60 16.09
CA ALA A 161 22.75 5.76 15.68
C ALA A 161 21.56 6.57 15.16
N ILE A 162 21.19 7.65 15.84
CA ILE A 162 20.11 8.57 15.42
C ILE A 162 20.51 10.02 15.68
N GLY A 163 20.51 10.83 14.62
CA GLY A 163 20.49 12.27 14.71
C GLY A 163 19.11 12.80 14.35
N ILE A 164 18.50 13.65 15.17
CA ILE A 164 17.20 14.24 14.89
C ILE A 164 17.12 15.70 15.37
N ASP A 165 16.69 16.58 14.48
CA ASP A 165 16.36 17.97 14.75
C ASP A 165 14.86 18.16 14.52
N HIS A 166 14.15 18.65 15.53
CA HIS A 166 12.72 18.93 15.46
C HIS A 166 12.46 20.37 15.11
N GLY A 167 11.53 20.61 14.19
CA GLY A 167 10.89 21.89 14.01
C GLY A 167 9.86 22.16 15.11
N PRO A 168 9.30 23.40 15.14
CA PRO A 168 8.38 23.84 16.20
C PRO A 168 7.01 23.17 16.18
N ALA A 169 6.66 22.45 15.11
CA ALA A 169 5.36 21.81 14.93
C ALA A 169 5.52 20.32 14.63
N LEU A 170 4.44 19.53 14.80
CA LEU A 170 4.44 18.13 14.36
C LEU A 170 4.45 18.03 12.82
N VAL A 171 3.74 18.93 12.14
CA VAL A 171 3.54 18.96 10.68
C VAL A 171 4.11 20.25 10.10
N ALA A 172 5.14 20.14 9.26
CA ALA A 172 5.72 21.25 8.55
C ALA A 172 4.85 21.73 7.38
N ALA A 173 4.23 20.81 6.67
CA ALA A 173 3.42 21.12 5.50
C ALA A 173 2.40 20.02 5.21
N ALA A 174 1.31 20.41 4.55
CA ALA A 174 0.29 19.52 4.04
C ALA A 174 0.03 19.82 2.56
N ARG A 175 -0.29 18.82 1.76
CA ARG A 175 -0.63 18.94 0.34
C ARG A 175 -1.80 18.07 -0.01
N THR A 176 -2.85 18.69 -0.55
CA THR A 176 -4.03 17.99 -1.07
C THR A 176 -3.89 17.71 -2.56
N SER A 177 -4.12 16.48 -2.95
CA SER A 177 -4.05 16.00 -4.33
C SER A 177 -5.35 15.31 -4.74
N LEU A 178 -5.72 15.39 -6.04
CA LEU A 178 -6.86 14.65 -6.56
C LEU A 178 -6.53 13.15 -6.64
N GLU A 179 -7.49 12.31 -6.25
CA GLU A 179 -7.38 10.89 -6.55
C GLU A 179 -7.44 10.65 -8.07
N ARG A 180 -6.67 9.69 -8.56
CA ARG A 180 -6.60 9.37 -10.00
C ARG A 180 -7.97 9.18 -10.63
N TRP A 181 -8.89 8.51 -9.93
CA TRP A 181 -10.23 8.26 -10.46
C TRP A 181 -11.06 9.53 -10.62
N THR A 182 -10.85 10.54 -9.77
CA THR A 182 -11.47 11.86 -9.87
C THR A 182 -11.01 12.55 -11.13
N VAL A 183 -9.70 12.54 -11.39
CA VAL A 183 -9.11 13.09 -12.61
C VAL A 183 -9.67 12.39 -13.85
N ALA A 184 -9.77 11.05 -13.81
CA ALA A 184 -10.31 10.29 -14.93
C ALA A 184 -11.79 10.61 -15.19
N ALA A 185 -12.62 10.72 -14.15
CA ALA A 185 -14.04 11.04 -14.31
C ALA A 185 -14.26 12.42 -14.91
N ILE A 186 -13.47 13.42 -14.50
CA ILE A 186 -13.51 14.78 -15.09
C ILE A 186 -13.05 14.74 -16.54
N ALA A 187 -11.98 14.04 -16.82
CA ALA A 187 -11.43 13.91 -18.17
C ALA A 187 -12.39 13.19 -19.12
N ASP A 188 -13.06 12.14 -18.67
CA ASP A 188 -14.08 11.42 -19.42
C ASP A 188 -15.28 12.34 -19.71
N TRP A 189 -15.74 13.09 -18.69
CA TRP A 189 -16.79 14.11 -18.90
C TRP A 189 -16.38 15.16 -19.94
N MET A 190 -15.13 15.66 -19.90
CA MET A 190 -14.62 16.59 -20.92
C MET A 190 -14.64 15.97 -22.31
N ALA A 191 -14.18 14.74 -22.46
CA ALA A 191 -14.09 14.04 -23.74
C ALA A 191 -15.46 13.70 -24.34
N GLU A 192 -16.51 13.57 -23.53
CA GLU A 192 -17.89 13.28 -23.95
C GLU A 192 -18.63 14.51 -24.46
N GLN A 193 -18.12 15.72 -24.24
CA GLN A 193 -18.78 16.93 -24.72
C GLN A 193 -18.78 17.02 -26.25
N PRO A 194 -19.80 17.64 -26.88
CA PRO A 194 -19.86 17.78 -28.32
C PRO A 194 -18.61 18.41 -28.93
N GLY A 195 -17.99 17.73 -29.90
CA GLY A 195 -16.76 18.18 -30.57
C GLY A 195 -15.47 17.99 -29.79
N ALA A 196 -15.54 17.71 -28.50
CA ALA A 196 -14.37 17.63 -27.63
C ALA A 196 -13.46 16.42 -27.94
N ARG A 197 -14.05 15.29 -28.35
CA ARG A 197 -13.30 14.05 -28.62
C ARG A 197 -12.17 14.27 -29.63
N TRP A 198 -12.34 15.18 -30.59
CA TRP A 198 -11.30 15.54 -31.56
C TRP A 198 -9.97 15.96 -30.94
N TRP A 199 -10.04 16.62 -29.79
CA TRP A 199 -8.90 17.16 -29.05
C TRP A 199 -8.30 16.18 -28.04
N PHE A 200 -8.94 15.02 -27.83
CA PHE A 200 -8.40 13.95 -26.98
C PHE A 200 -7.72 12.87 -27.82
N PRO A 201 -6.69 12.21 -27.27
CA PRO A 201 -5.87 11.31 -28.07
C PRO A 201 -6.59 9.99 -28.35
N PRO A 202 -6.78 9.60 -29.63
CA PRO A 202 -7.14 8.24 -29.97
C PRO A 202 -5.98 7.31 -29.65
N MET A 203 -6.30 6.08 -29.29
CA MET A 203 -5.32 5.11 -28.82
C MET A 203 -5.59 3.74 -29.39
N LEU A 204 -4.63 3.17 -30.11
CA LEU A 204 -4.66 1.75 -30.45
C LEU A 204 -4.70 0.94 -29.15
N ARG A 205 -5.65 0.02 -29.02
CA ARG A 205 -5.79 -0.78 -27.79
C ARG A 205 -4.49 -1.51 -27.44
N PRO A 206 -4.13 -1.59 -26.15
CA PRO A 206 -2.89 -2.25 -25.72
C PRO A 206 -2.84 -3.75 -26.04
N ASP A 207 -3.98 -4.41 -26.11
CA ASP A 207 -4.13 -5.85 -26.33
C ASP A 207 -4.17 -6.27 -27.80
N VAL A 208 -3.91 -5.34 -28.74
CA VAL A 208 -3.82 -5.62 -30.17
C VAL A 208 -2.46 -5.18 -30.73
N HIS A 209 -1.99 -5.86 -31.76
CA HIS A 209 -0.72 -5.59 -32.40
C HIS A 209 -0.92 -5.18 -33.85
N LEU A 210 -0.29 -4.10 -34.27
CA LEU A 210 -0.27 -3.62 -35.64
C LEU A 210 1.09 -3.89 -36.27
N ASP A 211 1.13 -4.75 -37.28
CA ASP A 211 2.31 -5.06 -38.11
C ASP A 211 2.04 -4.71 -39.57
N GLY A 212 2.63 -3.63 -40.06
CA GLY A 212 2.35 -3.09 -41.38
C GLY A 212 0.88 -2.74 -41.56
N GLU A 213 0.18 -3.44 -42.44
CA GLU A 213 -1.27 -3.36 -42.69
C GLU A 213 -2.04 -4.51 -42.00
N GLN A 214 -1.36 -5.34 -41.24
CA GLN A 214 -1.98 -6.45 -40.53
C GLN A 214 -2.24 -6.09 -39.07
N LEU A 215 -3.47 -6.28 -38.62
CA LEU A 215 -3.87 -6.10 -37.25
C LEU A 215 -4.13 -7.45 -36.60
N VAL A 216 -3.35 -7.80 -35.58
CA VAL A 216 -3.54 -9.00 -34.76
C VAL A 216 -4.41 -8.62 -33.56
N LEU A 217 -5.62 -9.16 -33.48
CA LEU A 217 -6.56 -8.93 -32.40
C LEU A 217 -6.23 -9.76 -31.17
N ALA A 218 -6.77 -9.38 -30.01
CA ALA A 218 -6.60 -10.10 -28.74
C ALA A 218 -6.99 -11.60 -28.82
N ASN A 219 -7.89 -11.98 -29.71
CA ASN A 219 -8.27 -13.38 -29.99
C ASN A 219 -7.41 -14.03 -31.07
N ARG A 220 -6.28 -13.44 -31.46
CA ARG A 220 -5.32 -13.87 -32.49
C ARG A 220 -5.83 -13.88 -33.92
N LYS A 221 -7.02 -13.38 -34.18
CA LYS A 221 -7.46 -13.18 -35.56
C LYS A 221 -6.67 -12.06 -36.21
N THR A 222 -6.14 -12.28 -37.37
CA THR A 222 -5.47 -11.26 -38.20
C THR A 222 -6.47 -10.65 -39.17
N VAL A 223 -6.49 -9.32 -39.22
CA VAL A 223 -7.33 -8.54 -40.12
C VAL A 223 -6.43 -7.65 -40.95
N ARG A 224 -6.58 -7.69 -42.25
CA ARG A 224 -5.89 -6.75 -43.17
C ARG A 224 -6.64 -5.42 -43.14
N LEU A 225 -5.93 -4.35 -42.86
CA LEU A 225 -6.43 -2.98 -42.88
C LEU A 225 -6.27 -2.36 -44.27
N ARG A 226 -7.02 -1.32 -44.53
CA ARG A 226 -6.72 -0.40 -45.62
C ARG A 226 -5.45 0.39 -45.28
N PRO A 227 -4.67 0.82 -46.29
CA PRO A 227 -3.48 1.62 -46.05
C PRO A 227 -3.73 2.86 -45.19
N GLU A 228 -4.84 3.57 -45.41
CA GLU A 228 -5.21 4.78 -44.69
C GLU A 228 -5.54 4.46 -43.20
N ASP A 229 -6.24 3.34 -42.96
CA ASP A 229 -6.57 2.90 -41.60
C ASP A 229 -5.28 2.56 -40.81
N ALA A 230 -4.33 1.90 -41.48
CA ALA A 230 -3.05 1.55 -40.88
C ALA A 230 -2.19 2.79 -40.59
N GLN A 231 -2.21 3.81 -41.45
CA GLN A 231 -1.52 5.08 -41.24
C GLN A 231 -2.08 5.81 -40.01
N VAL A 232 -3.40 5.95 -39.90
CA VAL A 232 -4.05 6.58 -38.73
C VAL A 232 -3.75 5.80 -37.45
N LEU A 233 -3.82 4.46 -37.47
CA LEU A 233 -3.56 3.63 -36.31
C LEU A 233 -2.12 3.71 -35.80
N ARG A 234 -1.13 3.85 -36.70
CA ARG A 234 0.27 4.04 -36.29
C ARG A 234 0.48 5.35 -35.48
N LEU A 235 -0.31 6.36 -35.83
CA LEU A 235 -0.26 7.66 -35.14
C LEU A 235 -1.16 7.75 -33.91
N ALA A 236 -2.07 6.79 -33.73
CA ALA A 236 -2.99 6.71 -32.57
C ALA A 236 -2.25 6.13 -31.36
N ASP A 237 -1.35 6.89 -30.78
CA ASP A 237 -0.41 6.49 -29.73
C ASP A 237 -0.92 6.75 -28.30
N GLY A 238 -2.07 7.43 -28.16
CA GLY A 238 -2.62 7.80 -26.86
C GLY A 238 -2.06 9.13 -26.30
N ASP A 239 -1.24 9.83 -27.07
CA ASP A 239 -0.70 11.16 -26.72
C ASP A 239 -1.11 12.24 -27.76
N ARG A 240 -1.03 11.93 -29.06
CA ARG A 240 -1.45 12.84 -30.13
C ARG A 240 -2.95 12.91 -30.26
N ASN A 241 -3.53 14.12 -30.29
CA ASN A 241 -4.94 14.29 -30.62
C ASN A 241 -5.21 14.12 -32.13
N ALA A 242 -6.49 14.11 -32.54
CA ALA A 242 -6.85 13.87 -33.94
C ALA A 242 -6.43 15.00 -34.89
N GLU A 243 -6.31 16.25 -34.41
CA GLU A 243 -5.78 17.37 -35.19
C GLU A 243 -4.29 17.15 -35.48
N GLN A 244 -3.49 16.84 -34.47
CA GLN A 244 -2.06 16.55 -34.63
C GLN A 244 -1.79 15.34 -35.56
N ILE A 245 -2.65 14.29 -35.46
CA ILE A 245 -2.59 13.16 -36.38
C ILE A 245 -2.88 13.63 -37.81
N THR A 246 -3.89 14.48 -37.99
CA THR A 246 -4.26 15.02 -39.30
C THR A 246 -3.10 15.82 -39.93
N ASP A 247 -2.47 16.70 -39.13
CA ASP A 247 -1.34 17.49 -39.59
C ASP A 247 -0.16 16.64 -40.04
N LEU A 248 0.17 15.59 -39.28
CA LEU A 248 1.23 14.64 -39.63
C LEU A 248 0.90 13.85 -40.92
N LEU A 249 -0.37 13.42 -41.12
CA LEU A 249 -0.79 12.73 -42.32
C LEU A 249 -0.69 13.61 -43.57
N ILE A 250 -0.98 14.90 -43.43
CA ILE A 250 -0.79 15.88 -44.49
C ILE A 250 0.71 16.07 -44.81
N ALA A 251 1.50 16.34 -43.76
CA ALA A 251 2.91 16.69 -43.88
C ALA A 251 3.78 15.50 -44.41
N ASP A 252 3.59 14.32 -43.77
CA ASP A 252 4.52 13.19 -43.97
C ASP A 252 3.97 12.09 -44.88
N HIS A 253 2.64 12.03 -45.08
CA HIS A 253 1.99 10.97 -45.85
C HIS A 253 1.23 11.46 -47.08
N GLY A 254 1.28 12.77 -47.37
CA GLY A 254 0.73 13.36 -48.60
C GLY A 254 -0.80 13.33 -48.69
N TRP A 255 -1.51 13.35 -47.54
CA TRP A 255 -2.96 13.47 -47.54
C TRP A 255 -3.39 14.85 -48.03
N ASP A 256 -4.49 14.89 -48.79
CA ASP A 256 -5.04 16.17 -49.24
C ASP A 256 -5.58 17.02 -48.07
N ALA A 257 -4.99 18.19 -47.90
CA ALA A 257 -5.33 19.07 -46.77
C ALA A 257 -6.82 19.47 -46.74
N ALA A 258 -7.49 19.61 -47.91
CA ALA A 258 -8.89 20.00 -47.96
C ALA A 258 -9.83 18.90 -47.46
N GLY A 259 -9.41 17.63 -47.53
CA GLY A 259 -10.23 16.46 -47.16
C GLY A 259 -9.76 15.71 -45.90
N ALA A 260 -8.49 15.93 -45.48
CA ALA A 260 -7.82 15.10 -44.46
C ALA A 260 -8.59 15.01 -43.14
N ARG A 261 -9.06 16.12 -42.57
CA ARG A 261 -9.83 16.16 -41.33
C ARG A 261 -11.05 15.26 -41.34
N GLY A 262 -11.86 15.35 -42.43
CA GLY A 262 -13.06 14.53 -42.60
C GLY A 262 -12.74 13.05 -42.85
N ALA A 263 -11.60 12.77 -43.48
CA ALA A 263 -11.14 11.40 -43.72
C ALA A 263 -10.64 10.77 -42.41
N VAL A 264 -9.82 11.48 -41.62
CA VAL A 264 -9.34 11.04 -40.28
C VAL A 264 -10.52 10.76 -39.36
N ASP A 265 -11.50 11.69 -39.27
CA ASP A 265 -12.69 11.50 -38.47
C ASP A 265 -13.46 10.23 -38.83
N LYS A 266 -13.66 9.98 -40.14
CA LYS A 266 -14.31 8.76 -40.63
C LYS A 266 -13.54 7.50 -40.27
N VAL A 267 -12.20 7.51 -40.36
CA VAL A 267 -11.34 6.39 -40.02
C VAL A 267 -11.43 6.13 -38.51
N LEU A 268 -11.17 7.12 -37.70
CA LEU A 268 -11.20 7.01 -36.23
C LEU A 268 -12.56 6.51 -35.72
N ASN A 269 -13.68 7.08 -36.21
CA ASN A 269 -15.01 6.63 -35.82
C ASN A 269 -15.33 5.19 -36.28
N ARG A 270 -14.82 4.74 -37.45
CA ARG A 270 -14.95 3.35 -37.88
C ARG A 270 -14.19 2.39 -36.96
N LEU A 271 -12.92 2.71 -36.66
CA LEU A 271 -12.04 1.88 -35.82
C LEU A 271 -12.53 1.83 -34.36
N LEU A 272 -13.11 2.94 -33.87
CA LEU A 272 -13.78 2.99 -32.57
C LEU A 272 -14.97 2.02 -32.54
N ARG A 273 -15.86 2.04 -33.56
CA ARG A 273 -17.00 1.10 -33.67
C ARG A 273 -16.55 -0.36 -33.75
N GLN A 274 -15.42 -0.61 -34.40
CA GLN A 274 -14.80 -1.94 -34.46
C GLN A 274 -14.08 -2.36 -33.19
N ARG A 275 -14.04 -1.48 -32.20
CA ARG A 275 -13.33 -1.69 -30.88
C ARG A 275 -11.85 -2.00 -31.07
N VAL A 276 -11.21 -1.44 -32.10
CA VAL A 276 -9.77 -1.56 -32.35
C VAL A 276 -9.01 -0.47 -31.62
N LEU A 277 -9.60 0.71 -31.46
CA LEU A 277 -9.05 1.80 -30.68
C LEU A 277 -10.00 2.26 -29.58
N GLY A 278 -9.42 2.93 -28.57
CA GLY A 278 -10.12 3.83 -27.64
C GLY A 278 -10.00 5.26 -28.12
N TRP A 279 -11.00 6.08 -27.83
CA TRP A 279 -10.94 7.50 -28.12
C TRP A 279 -11.70 8.26 -27.02
N ASP A 280 -11.00 8.41 -25.93
CA ASP A 280 -11.44 9.07 -24.70
C ASP A 280 -10.27 9.89 -24.13
N ALA A 281 -10.41 10.40 -22.91
CA ALA A 281 -9.35 11.19 -22.30
C ALA A 281 -8.07 10.40 -22.01
N ASN A 282 -8.15 9.08 -21.95
CA ASN A 282 -7.01 8.16 -21.74
C ASN A 282 -6.08 8.58 -20.59
N ILE A 283 -6.63 8.78 -19.40
CA ILE A 283 -5.84 9.12 -18.22
C ILE A 283 -5.17 7.87 -17.64
N PRO A 284 -3.84 7.76 -17.66
CA PRO A 284 -3.13 6.58 -17.19
C PRO A 284 -3.34 6.35 -15.69
N VAL A 285 -3.06 5.12 -15.25
CA VAL A 285 -3.02 4.79 -13.82
C VAL A 285 -1.63 5.16 -13.29
N ASP A 286 -1.47 6.43 -13.01
CA ASP A 286 -0.21 7.04 -12.56
C ASP A 286 -0.52 8.14 -11.53
N VAL A 287 0.44 8.46 -10.67
CA VAL A 287 0.34 9.57 -9.72
C VAL A 287 0.28 10.93 -10.41
N ARG A 288 0.79 11.04 -11.64
CA ARG A 288 0.80 12.26 -12.47
C ARG A 288 -0.47 12.45 -13.30
N ALA A 289 -1.57 11.75 -12.97
CA ALA A 289 -2.83 11.82 -13.73
C ALA A 289 -3.32 13.26 -13.96
N GLU A 290 -3.20 14.15 -12.95
CA GLU A 290 -3.60 15.56 -13.04
C GLU A 290 -2.72 16.33 -14.03
N GLU A 291 -1.42 16.08 -14.06
CA GLU A 291 -0.49 16.70 -15.02
C GLU A 291 -0.79 16.27 -16.46
N VAL A 292 -1.12 14.97 -16.64
CA VAL A 292 -1.52 14.44 -17.95
C VAL A 292 -2.79 15.15 -18.43
N LEU A 293 -3.80 15.32 -17.57
CA LEU A 293 -5.03 16.02 -17.94
C LEU A 293 -4.74 17.49 -18.31
N ARG A 294 -3.93 18.21 -17.52
CA ARG A 294 -3.53 19.60 -17.82
C ARG A 294 -2.87 19.72 -19.18
N ARG A 295 -1.90 18.83 -19.49
CA ARG A 295 -1.22 18.78 -20.79
C ARG A 295 -2.22 18.55 -21.94
N ARG A 296 -3.21 17.69 -21.77
CA ARG A 296 -4.24 17.45 -22.79
C ARG A 296 -5.15 18.63 -23.00
N VAL A 297 -5.58 19.30 -21.94
CA VAL A 297 -6.38 20.52 -22.03
C VAL A 297 -5.56 21.64 -22.72
N SER A 298 -4.27 21.79 -22.41
CA SER A 298 -3.44 22.79 -23.08
C SER A 298 -3.21 22.54 -24.57
N ALA A 299 -3.43 21.32 -25.05
CA ALA A 299 -3.33 20.96 -26.48
C ALA A 299 -4.64 21.16 -27.26
N ILE A 300 -5.69 21.67 -26.65
CA ILE A 300 -6.96 21.97 -27.30
C ILE A 300 -6.81 23.24 -28.15
N GLY A 301 -6.95 23.11 -29.45
CA GLY A 301 -6.84 24.26 -30.38
C GLY A 301 -8.15 25.03 -30.56
N ASP A 302 -9.26 24.60 -29.98
CA ASP A 302 -10.52 25.35 -29.93
C ASP A 302 -10.50 26.32 -28.74
N PRO A 303 -10.49 27.66 -28.98
CA PRO A 303 -10.34 28.64 -27.88
C PRO A 303 -11.48 28.63 -26.88
N GLU A 304 -12.72 28.40 -27.31
CA GLU A 304 -13.90 28.41 -26.41
C GLU A 304 -13.84 27.16 -25.51
N MET A 305 -13.53 26.01 -26.07
CA MET A 305 -13.40 24.75 -25.36
C MET A 305 -12.21 24.79 -24.39
N PHE A 306 -11.05 25.31 -24.82
CA PHE A 306 -9.90 25.51 -23.96
C PHE A 306 -10.23 26.34 -22.73
N VAL A 307 -10.82 27.53 -22.92
CA VAL A 307 -11.21 28.43 -21.82
C VAL A 307 -12.16 27.72 -20.86
N ARG A 308 -13.14 27.00 -21.38
CA ARG A 308 -14.11 26.26 -20.56
C ARG A 308 -13.44 25.17 -19.71
N TYR A 309 -12.53 24.39 -20.27
CA TYR A 309 -11.89 23.28 -19.56
C TYR A 309 -10.77 23.76 -18.62
N ASP A 310 -10.05 24.79 -19.01
CA ASP A 310 -9.09 25.44 -18.13
C ASP A 310 -9.78 26.05 -16.90
N ALA A 311 -10.98 26.63 -17.05
CA ALA A 311 -11.80 27.10 -15.95
C ALA A 311 -12.21 25.97 -14.98
N VAL A 312 -12.53 24.76 -15.50
CA VAL A 312 -12.81 23.60 -14.64
C VAL A 312 -11.57 23.19 -13.85
N LEU A 313 -10.39 23.15 -14.47
CA LEU A 313 -9.15 22.83 -13.79
C LEU A 313 -8.75 23.91 -12.75
N ALA A 314 -9.00 25.17 -13.04
CA ALA A 314 -8.79 26.28 -12.12
C ALA A 314 -9.71 26.19 -10.90
N GLU A 315 -10.98 25.82 -11.11
CA GLU A 315 -11.95 25.66 -10.02
C GLU A 315 -11.60 24.48 -9.11
N LEU A 316 -11.16 23.35 -9.67
CA LEU A 316 -10.63 22.23 -8.88
C LEU A 316 -9.40 22.63 -8.05
N ALA A 317 -8.49 23.42 -8.63
CA ALA A 317 -7.32 23.94 -7.92
C ALA A 317 -7.73 24.89 -6.79
N ARG A 318 -8.75 25.72 -7.00
CA ARG A 318 -9.33 26.60 -5.98
C ARG A 318 -9.87 25.80 -4.80
N HIS A 319 -10.69 24.76 -5.06
CA HIS A 319 -11.23 23.89 -4.03
C HIS A 319 -10.12 23.17 -3.24
N LYS A 320 -9.10 22.64 -3.90
CA LYS A 320 -7.94 22.07 -3.20
C LYS A 320 -7.26 23.08 -2.28
N GLY A 321 -7.09 24.31 -2.77
CA GLY A 321 -6.53 25.40 -1.97
C GLY A 321 -7.40 25.80 -0.77
N GLU A 322 -8.72 25.65 -0.85
CA GLU A 322 -9.62 25.88 0.28
C GLU A 322 -9.49 24.77 1.33
N ILE A 323 -9.40 23.52 0.90
CA ILE A 323 -9.13 22.38 1.77
C ILE A 323 -7.80 22.56 2.50
N ASP A 324 -6.72 22.95 1.80
CA ASP A 324 -5.40 23.18 2.39
C ASP A 324 -5.38 24.35 3.40
N ARG A 325 -6.27 25.34 3.23
CA ARG A 325 -6.36 26.50 4.13
C ARG A 325 -7.34 26.32 5.29
N ALA A 326 -8.08 25.21 5.33
CA ALA A 326 -9.05 24.95 6.40
C ALA A 326 -8.36 24.90 7.76
N GLY A 327 -8.66 25.84 8.64
CA GLY A 327 -8.09 25.94 9.99
C GLY A 327 -8.91 25.22 11.08
N SER A 328 -10.11 24.74 10.74
CA SER A 328 -10.97 23.96 11.63
C SER A 328 -11.61 22.78 10.91
N ALA A 329 -12.13 21.84 11.70
CA ALA A 329 -12.83 20.67 11.17
C ALA A 329 -14.11 21.05 10.40
N GLU A 330 -14.81 22.09 10.85
CA GLU A 330 -16.02 22.63 10.22
C GLU A 330 -15.68 23.23 8.85
N GLN A 331 -14.65 24.08 8.78
CA GLN A 331 -14.17 24.66 7.51
C GLN A 331 -13.70 23.57 6.54
N LEU A 332 -13.00 22.53 7.05
CA LEU A 332 -12.59 21.40 6.24
C LEU A 332 -13.79 20.64 5.67
N VAL A 333 -14.81 20.38 6.47
CA VAL A 333 -16.02 19.68 6.00
C VAL A 333 -16.75 20.52 4.96
N GLU A 334 -16.89 21.84 5.17
CA GLU A 334 -17.50 22.76 4.18
C GLU A 334 -16.72 22.74 2.86
N ALA A 335 -15.39 22.81 2.90
CA ALA A 335 -14.55 22.78 1.70
C ALA A 335 -14.64 21.44 0.96
N LEU A 336 -14.66 20.32 1.69
CA LEU A 336 -14.82 18.99 1.11
C LEU A 336 -16.23 18.78 0.53
N ASP A 337 -17.27 19.24 1.22
CA ASP A 337 -18.67 19.17 0.73
C ASP A 337 -18.86 20.08 -0.51
N ALA A 338 -18.19 21.24 -0.57
CA ALA A 338 -18.20 22.11 -1.75
C ALA A 338 -17.51 21.46 -2.96
N LEU A 339 -16.37 20.82 -2.76
CA LEU A 339 -15.71 20.06 -3.83
C LEU A 339 -16.57 18.89 -4.31
N ASP A 340 -17.19 18.14 -3.40
CA ASP A 340 -18.10 17.05 -3.75
C ASP A 340 -19.29 17.57 -4.60
N ALA A 341 -19.90 18.68 -4.19
CA ALA A 341 -21.01 19.29 -4.93
C ALA A 341 -20.58 19.73 -6.34
N TYR A 342 -19.45 20.43 -6.45
CA TYR A 342 -18.89 20.85 -7.72
C TYR A 342 -18.59 19.65 -8.66
N PHE A 343 -17.99 18.57 -8.13
CA PHE A 343 -17.72 17.37 -8.90
C PHE A 343 -19.01 16.72 -9.41
N VAL A 344 -20.04 16.58 -8.55
CA VAL A 344 -21.35 16.01 -8.92
C VAL A 344 -22.04 16.85 -9.97
N GLU A 345 -22.06 18.20 -9.80
CA GLU A 345 -22.64 19.13 -10.76
C GLU A 345 -21.94 19.05 -12.12
N THR A 346 -20.62 18.98 -12.13
CA THR A 346 -19.81 18.94 -13.35
C THR A 346 -19.95 17.62 -14.08
N THR A 347 -19.80 16.48 -13.37
CA THR A 347 -19.67 15.16 -14.01
C THR A 347 -20.93 14.32 -13.98
N GLY A 348 -21.90 14.64 -13.13
CA GLY A 348 -23.08 13.79 -12.87
C GLY A 348 -22.77 12.50 -12.11
N GLN A 349 -21.52 12.29 -11.64
CA GLN A 349 -21.10 11.08 -10.93
C GLN A 349 -21.10 11.30 -9.41
N ALA A 350 -21.21 10.20 -8.65
CA ALA A 350 -21.10 10.26 -7.19
C ALA A 350 -19.69 10.66 -6.75
N ALA A 351 -19.57 11.53 -5.74
CA ALA A 351 -18.31 12.02 -5.19
C ALA A 351 -17.58 11.01 -4.29
N SER A 352 -18.11 9.80 -4.15
CA SER A 352 -17.48 8.73 -3.35
C SER A 352 -17.65 7.37 -4.02
N ARG A 353 -16.71 6.47 -3.73
CA ARG A 353 -16.72 5.07 -4.19
C ARG A 353 -16.64 4.13 -3.00
N GLU A 354 -17.21 2.92 -3.13
CA GLU A 354 -17.10 1.83 -2.16
C GLU A 354 -17.37 2.28 -0.71
N GLU A 355 -18.54 2.81 -0.43
CA GLU A 355 -18.96 3.24 0.90
C GLU A 355 -18.69 2.14 1.96
N GLY A 356 -18.14 2.56 3.12
CA GLY A 356 -17.81 1.66 4.23
C GLY A 356 -16.38 1.09 4.22
N LYS A 357 -15.59 1.25 3.16
CA LYS A 357 -14.16 0.87 3.15
C LYS A 357 -13.26 2.01 3.61
N ALA A 358 -12.25 1.68 4.43
CA ALA A 358 -11.42 2.67 5.15
C ALA A 358 -10.13 3.10 4.42
N TYR A 359 -10.04 2.97 3.07
CA TYR A 359 -8.79 3.17 2.33
C TYR A 359 -8.82 4.26 1.27
N ALA A 360 -7.59 4.63 0.83
CA ALA A 360 -7.33 5.55 -0.27
C ALA A 360 -8.12 5.18 -1.54
N GLY A 361 -8.49 6.20 -2.34
CA GLY A 361 -9.25 6.02 -3.58
C GLY A 361 -10.77 6.07 -3.40
N ARG A 362 -11.28 6.30 -2.19
CA ARG A 362 -12.72 6.38 -1.91
C ARG A 362 -13.29 7.79 -2.12
N THR A 363 -12.56 8.80 -1.69
CA THR A 363 -12.89 10.22 -1.77
C THR A 363 -12.30 10.87 -3.02
N LEU A 364 -12.69 12.10 -3.33
CA LEU A 364 -12.17 12.85 -4.49
C LEU A 364 -10.71 13.25 -4.34
N VAL A 365 -10.28 13.49 -3.09
CA VAL A 365 -8.95 13.97 -2.73
C VAL A 365 -8.32 13.13 -1.63
N TYR A 366 -7.00 13.22 -1.55
CA TYR A 366 -6.21 12.76 -0.41
C TYR A 366 -5.25 13.87 0.02
N GLN A 367 -4.73 13.76 1.23
CA GLN A 367 -3.73 14.69 1.74
C GLN A 367 -2.55 13.90 2.28
N ASP A 368 -1.34 14.29 1.88
CA ASP A 368 -0.10 13.85 2.49
C ASP A 368 0.49 14.99 3.33
N THR A 369 1.09 14.65 4.48
CA THR A 369 1.67 15.62 5.40
C THR A 369 3.12 15.29 5.67
N LEU A 370 3.93 16.35 5.71
CA LEU A 370 5.35 16.27 6.01
C LEU A 370 5.56 16.51 7.51
N ARG A 371 6.27 15.60 8.18
CA ARG A 371 6.69 15.80 9.57
C ARG A 371 7.72 16.91 9.66
N ASP A 372 7.60 17.75 10.69
CA ASP A 372 8.52 18.84 10.95
C ASP A 372 9.75 18.34 11.72
N CYS A 373 10.59 17.58 11.01
CA CYS A 373 11.88 17.13 11.53
C CYS A 373 12.89 16.88 10.41
N ARG A 374 14.17 16.95 10.75
CA ARG A 374 15.27 16.41 9.96
C ARG A 374 15.85 15.24 10.74
N MET A 375 15.95 14.07 10.12
CA MET A 375 16.48 12.87 10.77
C MET A 375 17.55 12.21 9.90
N GLU A 376 18.57 11.71 10.58
CA GLU A 376 19.62 10.86 10.03
C GLU A 376 19.67 9.56 10.82
N LEU A 377 19.61 8.43 10.13
CA LEU A 377 19.82 7.09 10.68
C LEU A 377 21.27 6.69 10.41
N GLY A 378 22.09 6.63 11.46
CA GLY A 378 23.52 6.49 11.32
C GLY A 378 24.04 5.05 11.29
N ARG A 379 25.37 4.94 11.21
CA ARG A 379 26.04 3.64 11.03
C ARG A 379 25.93 2.74 12.24
N ASP A 380 26.02 3.28 13.46
CA ASP A 380 25.91 2.48 14.70
C ASP A 380 24.57 1.74 14.76
N PHE A 381 23.48 2.36 14.29
CA PHE A 381 22.18 1.69 14.17
C PHE A 381 22.20 0.59 13.11
N LEU A 382 22.72 0.89 11.91
CA LEU A 382 22.75 -0.06 10.81
C LEU A 382 23.65 -1.26 11.12
N ASP A 383 24.79 -1.04 11.75
CA ASP A 383 25.76 -2.10 12.13
C ASP A 383 25.14 -3.05 13.17
N GLY A 384 24.34 -2.54 14.12
CA GLY A 384 23.63 -3.34 15.12
C GLY A 384 22.66 -4.36 14.53
N ILE A 385 22.02 -4.03 13.41
CA ILE A 385 21.03 -4.92 12.75
C ILE A 385 21.53 -5.55 11.45
N ALA A 386 22.75 -5.23 11.01
CA ALA A 386 23.27 -5.64 9.69
C ALA A 386 23.20 -7.13 9.43
N ARG A 387 23.71 -7.94 10.36
CA ARG A 387 23.78 -9.40 10.21
C ARG A 387 22.41 -10.07 10.25
N PRO A 388 21.53 -9.80 11.24
CA PRO A 388 20.20 -10.38 11.26
C PRO A 388 19.32 -9.90 10.09
N LEU A 389 19.43 -8.64 9.67
CA LEU A 389 18.67 -8.11 8.54
C LEU A 389 19.12 -8.76 7.22
N ALA A 390 20.42 -8.98 7.02
CA ALA A 390 20.94 -9.69 5.85
C ALA A 390 20.41 -11.12 5.77
N LEU A 391 20.33 -11.84 6.89
CA LEU A 391 19.76 -13.19 6.94
C LEU A 391 18.28 -13.21 6.57
N VAL A 392 17.51 -12.24 7.06
CA VAL A 392 16.10 -12.07 6.67
C VAL A 392 15.98 -11.75 5.19
N ALA A 393 16.88 -10.93 4.64
CA ALA A 393 16.91 -10.62 3.21
C ALA A 393 17.23 -11.86 2.35
N ASP A 394 18.15 -12.73 2.80
CA ASP A 394 18.43 -14.01 2.13
C ASP A 394 17.19 -14.92 2.11
N ALA A 395 16.42 -14.95 3.20
CA ALA A 395 15.17 -15.71 3.25
C ALA A 395 14.11 -15.13 2.29
N ALA A 396 14.05 -13.81 2.16
CA ALA A 396 13.12 -13.14 1.24
C ALA A 396 13.50 -13.36 -0.23
N ASP A 397 14.80 -13.31 -0.52
CA ASP A 397 15.34 -13.61 -1.85
C ASP A 397 15.06 -15.08 -2.23
N TRP A 398 15.33 -16.04 -1.32
CA TRP A 398 14.96 -17.43 -1.51
C TRP A 398 13.46 -17.58 -1.82
N PHE A 399 12.61 -16.91 -1.05
CA PHE A 399 11.15 -16.98 -1.23
C PHE A 399 10.69 -16.47 -2.60
N GLY A 400 11.21 -15.32 -3.05
CA GLY A 400 10.91 -14.76 -4.36
C GLY A 400 11.33 -15.67 -5.51
N ASN A 401 12.56 -16.21 -5.43
CA ASN A 401 13.09 -17.14 -6.43
C ASN A 401 12.34 -18.47 -6.44
N ARG A 402 11.96 -19.00 -5.26
CA ARG A 402 11.16 -20.22 -5.16
C ARG A 402 9.76 -20.06 -5.73
N LEU A 403 9.10 -18.92 -5.45
CA LEU A 403 7.80 -18.58 -6.04
C LEU A 403 7.90 -18.49 -7.56
N ALA A 404 8.95 -17.84 -8.08
CA ALA A 404 9.21 -17.76 -9.51
C ALA A 404 9.35 -19.17 -10.13
N GLU A 405 10.12 -20.05 -9.52
CA GLU A 405 10.32 -21.44 -9.98
C GLU A 405 9.01 -22.22 -10.04
N LEU A 406 8.19 -22.12 -8.99
CA LEU A 406 6.90 -22.81 -8.93
C LEU A 406 5.94 -22.30 -10.02
N VAL A 407 5.90 -20.97 -10.23
CA VAL A 407 5.08 -20.35 -11.29
C VAL A 407 5.59 -20.76 -12.67
N GLU A 408 6.90 -20.76 -12.89
CA GLU A 408 7.49 -21.21 -14.17
C GLU A 408 7.10 -22.64 -14.52
N THR A 409 7.16 -23.55 -13.55
CA THR A 409 6.77 -24.96 -13.73
C THR A 409 5.33 -25.07 -14.26
N GLU A 410 4.41 -24.31 -13.67
CA GLU A 410 3.01 -24.31 -14.11
C GLU A 410 2.83 -23.67 -15.49
N VAL A 411 3.52 -22.55 -15.75
CA VAL A 411 3.41 -21.88 -17.04
C VAL A 411 4.01 -22.72 -18.18
N VAL A 412 5.08 -23.48 -17.92
CA VAL A 412 5.60 -24.48 -18.90
C VAL A 412 4.51 -25.47 -19.30
N ALA A 413 3.77 -26.00 -18.31
CA ALA A 413 2.65 -26.91 -18.59
C ALA A 413 1.53 -26.23 -19.42
N LEU A 414 1.23 -24.96 -19.12
CA LEU A 414 0.25 -24.17 -19.87
C LEU A 414 0.70 -23.93 -21.32
N VAL A 415 1.97 -23.58 -21.54
CA VAL A 415 2.54 -23.36 -22.88
C VAL A 415 2.53 -24.65 -23.71
N ARG A 416 2.94 -25.78 -23.14
CA ARG A 416 2.85 -27.09 -23.80
C ARG A 416 1.42 -27.45 -24.19
N LYS A 417 0.47 -27.21 -23.30
CA LYS A 417 -0.96 -27.43 -23.55
C LYS A 417 -1.50 -26.50 -24.64
N ALA A 418 -1.06 -25.24 -24.69
CA ALA A 418 -1.44 -24.28 -25.73
C ALA A 418 -0.85 -24.70 -27.06
N ALA A 419 0.42 -25.08 -27.13
CA ALA A 419 1.09 -25.57 -28.34
C ALA A 419 0.39 -26.79 -28.95
N ALA A 420 0.01 -27.76 -28.10
CA ALA A 420 -0.71 -28.97 -28.54
C ALA A 420 -2.11 -28.71 -29.18
N ARG A 421 -2.70 -27.56 -28.90
CA ARG A 421 -4.02 -27.15 -29.41
C ARG A 421 -3.93 -26.34 -30.71
N GLN A 422 -2.74 -25.85 -31.03
CA GLN A 422 -2.51 -25.00 -32.20
C GLN A 422 -2.11 -25.84 -33.42
N ARG A 423 -2.21 -25.21 -34.61
CA ARG A 423 -1.70 -25.81 -35.84
C ARG A 423 -0.17 -25.92 -35.78
N PRO A 424 0.43 -27.00 -36.31
CA PRO A 424 1.88 -27.10 -36.38
C PRO A 424 2.51 -25.84 -36.98
N GLY A 425 3.58 -25.34 -36.39
CA GLY A 425 4.28 -24.13 -36.82
C GLY A 425 3.67 -22.80 -36.33
N THR A 426 2.56 -22.82 -35.58
CA THR A 426 2.01 -21.61 -34.96
C THR A 426 2.71 -21.37 -33.64
N ALA A 427 3.31 -20.18 -33.47
CA ALA A 427 3.96 -19.81 -32.21
C ALA A 427 2.93 -19.60 -31.08
N VAL A 428 3.24 -20.05 -29.85
CA VAL A 428 2.47 -19.72 -28.66
C VAL A 428 2.80 -18.30 -28.26
N THR A 429 1.79 -17.52 -27.94
CA THR A 429 1.97 -16.15 -27.43
C THR A 429 1.57 -16.04 -25.96
N LEU A 430 2.02 -14.99 -25.31
CA LEU A 430 1.64 -14.71 -23.92
C LEU A 430 0.12 -14.64 -23.75
N ALA A 431 -0.60 -14.08 -24.72
CA ALA A 431 -2.06 -14.00 -24.69
C ALA A 431 -2.76 -15.37 -24.63
N ASP A 432 -2.13 -16.44 -25.13
CA ASP A 432 -2.70 -17.79 -25.09
C ASP A 432 -2.77 -18.40 -23.68
N VAL A 433 -1.88 -17.95 -22.80
CA VAL A 433 -1.73 -18.52 -21.44
C VAL A 433 -2.02 -17.49 -20.33
N TRP A 434 -2.15 -16.20 -20.66
CA TRP A 434 -2.21 -15.12 -19.70
C TRP A 434 -3.31 -15.25 -18.62
N PRO A 435 -4.59 -15.57 -18.96
CA PRO A 435 -5.63 -15.71 -17.96
C PRO A 435 -5.33 -16.81 -16.91
N GLN A 436 -4.78 -17.94 -17.38
CA GLN A 436 -4.40 -19.05 -16.52
C GLN A 436 -3.15 -18.70 -15.68
N THR A 437 -2.19 -17.97 -16.27
CA THR A 437 -1.01 -17.46 -15.54
C THR A 437 -1.42 -16.52 -14.41
N LEU A 438 -2.35 -15.59 -14.66
CA LEU A 438 -2.87 -14.71 -13.60
C LEU A 438 -3.54 -15.49 -12.46
N ALA A 439 -4.23 -16.59 -12.78
CA ALA A 439 -4.89 -17.42 -11.78
C ALA A 439 -3.91 -18.13 -10.84
N LEU A 440 -2.63 -18.29 -11.21
CA LEU A 440 -1.59 -18.85 -10.34
C LEU A 440 -1.22 -17.90 -9.19
N PHE A 441 -1.47 -16.60 -9.34
CA PHE A 441 -1.18 -15.59 -8.33
C PHE A 441 -2.36 -15.32 -7.41
N TRP A 442 -3.60 -15.35 -7.94
CA TRP A 442 -4.81 -14.98 -7.20
C TRP A 442 -5.95 -15.98 -7.40
N GLY A 443 -6.80 -16.12 -6.38
CA GLY A 443 -7.96 -16.98 -6.43
C GLY A 443 -7.68 -18.42 -6.00
N GLU A 444 -8.55 -19.33 -6.40
CA GLU A 444 -8.51 -20.73 -5.97
C GLU A 444 -7.33 -21.54 -6.52
N HIS A 445 -6.72 -21.06 -7.59
CA HIS A 445 -5.60 -21.74 -8.29
C HIS A 445 -4.22 -21.19 -7.88
N ASN A 446 -4.12 -20.45 -6.78
CA ASN A 446 -2.84 -19.88 -6.31
C ASN A 446 -1.96 -20.88 -5.53
N HIS A 447 -2.04 -22.17 -5.89
CA HIS A 447 -1.28 -23.22 -5.23
C HIS A 447 0.26 -23.02 -5.22
N PRO A 448 0.92 -22.40 -6.22
CA PRO A 448 2.34 -22.07 -6.14
C PRO A 448 2.65 -21.16 -4.95
N VAL A 449 1.81 -20.15 -4.73
CA VAL A 449 1.95 -19.21 -3.61
C VAL A 449 1.78 -19.92 -2.27
N GLN A 450 0.73 -20.73 -2.15
CA GLN A 450 0.48 -21.51 -0.93
C GLN A 450 1.61 -22.51 -0.64
N GLN A 451 2.18 -23.12 -1.66
CA GLN A 451 3.32 -24.02 -1.52
C GLN A 451 4.56 -23.27 -1.03
N ALA A 452 4.93 -22.14 -1.65
CA ALA A 452 6.07 -21.33 -1.24
C ALA A 452 5.94 -20.87 0.22
N VAL A 453 4.74 -20.46 0.65
CA VAL A 453 4.46 -20.04 2.03
C VAL A 453 4.66 -21.21 3.01
N ARG A 454 4.18 -22.40 2.68
CA ARG A 454 4.38 -23.59 3.54
C ARG A 454 5.88 -23.96 3.65
N GLU A 455 6.59 -23.93 2.53
CA GLU A 455 8.04 -24.21 2.50
C GLU A 455 8.82 -23.16 3.32
N LEU A 456 8.48 -21.88 3.22
CA LEU A 456 9.09 -20.82 4.02
C LEU A 456 8.89 -21.06 5.53
N ALA A 457 7.68 -21.41 5.95
CA ALA A 457 7.38 -21.70 7.35
C ALA A 457 8.19 -22.88 7.89
N LEU A 458 8.35 -23.97 7.10
CA LEU A 458 9.16 -25.12 7.46
C LEU A 458 10.65 -24.75 7.59
N LYS A 459 11.17 -23.92 6.68
CA LYS A 459 12.55 -23.45 6.70
C LYS A 459 12.86 -22.59 7.92
N TRP A 460 11.99 -21.65 8.26
CA TRP A 460 12.14 -20.86 9.49
C TRP A 460 12.07 -21.74 10.75
N ARG A 461 11.21 -22.74 10.77
CA ARG A 461 11.17 -23.72 11.86
C ARG A 461 12.49 -24.49 11.99
N GLU A 462 13.11 -24.87 10.87
CA GLU A 462 14.42 -25.55 10.87
C GLU A 462 15.53 -24.63 11.40
N VAL A 463 15.53 -23.33 10.99
CA VAL A 463 16.55 -22.36 11.42
C VAL A 463 16.40 -21.99 12.89
N ILE A 464 15.18 -21.75 13.36
CA ILE A 464 14.89 -21.38 14.77
C ILE A 464 15.13 -22.59 15.70
N GLY A 465 14.90 -23.82 15.20
CA GLY A 465 15.07 -25.04 15.98
C GLY A 465 13.92 -25.32 16.95
N GLU A 466 14.20 -26.11 17.98
CA GLU A 466 13.22 -26.47 18.98
C GLU A 466 12.91 -25.30 19.92
N VAL A 467 11.63 -24.99 20.04
CA VAL A 467 11.12 -23.96 20.95
C VAL A 467 10.50 -24.66 22.16
N PRO A 468 10.99 -24.43 23.40
CA PRO A 468 10.44 -25.07 24.59
C PRO A 468 8.95 -24.76 24.78
N ASP A 469 8.22 -25.70 25.34
CA ASP A 469 6.82 -25.48 25.69
C ASP A 469 6.71 -24.41 26.80
N GLY A 470 5.78 -23.49 26.62
CA GLY A 470 5.56 -22.37 27.55
C GLY A 470 6.59 -21.25 27.48
N ALA A 471 7.60 -21.35 26.59
CA ALA A 471 8.50 -20.23 26.38
C ALA A 471 7.75 -19.01 25.83
N THR A 472 7.98 -17.83 26.42
CA THR A 472 7.47 -16.54 25.96
C THR A 472 8.49 -15.80 25.09
N ARG A 473 9.78 -16.14 25.22
CA ARG A 473 10.89 -15.54 24.48
C ARG A 473 11.88 -16.61 24.04
N VAL A 474 12.45 -16.40 22.86
CA VAL A 474 13.58 -17.18 22.31
C VAL A 474 14.56 -16.16 21.76
N ASP A 475 15.70 -16.03 22.43
CA ASP A 475 16.78 -15.15 21.99
C ASP A 475 17.87 -15.99 21.32
N LEU A 476 18.10 -15.71 20.04
CA LEU A 476 19.08 -16.37 19.18
C LEU A 476 20.20 -15.38 18.84
N SER A 477 21.41 -15.88 18.64
CA SER A 477 22.44 -15.09 17.98
C SER A 477 22.64 -15.53 16.53
N VAL A 478 23.03 -14.59 15.67
CA VAL A 478 23.37 -14.92 14.28
C VAL A 478 24.44 -15.98 14.22
N ASP A 479 25.45 -15.94 15.11
CA ASP A 479 26.54 -16.93 15.14
C ASP A 479 26.04 -18.37 15.39
N GLN A 480 24.95 -18.53 16.14
CA GLN A 480 24.35 -19.84 16.42
C GLN A 480 23.65 -20.45 15.20
N ILE A 481 23.05 -19.61 14.33
CA ILE A 481 22.14 -20.08 13.28
C ILE A 481 22.66 -19.84 11.86
N ILE A 482 23.75 -19.07 11.68
CA ILE A 482 24.18 -18.58 10.36
C ILE A 482 24.47 -19.72 9.37
N ASP A 483 25.13 -20.80 9.79
CA ASP A 483 25.45 -21.93 8.91
C ASP A 483 24.20 -22.70 8.50
N SER A 484 23.25 -22.90 9.43
CA SER A 484 21.97 -23.51 9.14
C SER A 484 21.16 -22.63 8.21
N ALA A 485 21.06 -21.33 8.50
CA ALA A 485 20.30 -20.37 7.71
C ALA A 485 20.84 -20.24 6.27
N LYS A 486 22.14 -20.10 6.09
CA LYS A 486 22.78 -20.08 4.77
C LYS A 486 22.51 -21.34 3.96
N LYS A 487 22.51 -22.51 4.61
CA LYS A 487 22.17 -23.77 3.96
C LYS A 487 20.68 -23.84 3.59
N VAL A 488 19.82 -23.46 4.51
CA VAL A 488 18.35 -23.54 4.38
C VAL A 488 17.84 -22.55 3.36
N PHE A 489 18.35 -21.31 3.34
CA PHE A 489 17.96 -20.24 2.43
C PHE A 489 18.93 -20.05 1.26
N ALA A 490 19.75 -21.07 0.96
CA ALA A 490 20.61 -21.01 -0.22
C ALA A 490 19.75 -20.72 -1.46
N THR A 491 20.03 -19.60 -2.10
CA THR A 491 19.44 -19.22 -3.38
C THR A 491 20.43 -19.62 -4.46
N GLY A 492 19.97 -20.33 -5.48
CA GLY A 492 20.74 -20.59 -6.68
C GLY A 492 20.95 -19.31 -7.51
N GLU A 493 20.96 -19.43 -8.81
CA GLU A 493 20.97 -18.27 -9.70
C GLU A 493 19.72 -17.39 -9.48
N VAL A 494 19.93 -16.08 -9.32
CA VAL A 494 18.84 -15.11 -9.19
C VAL A 494 18.04 -15.05 -10.49
N ARG A 495 16.77 -15.44 -10.44
CA ARG A 495 15.92 -15.59 -11.63
C ARG A 495 15.55 -14.25 -12.28
N SER A 496 15.50 -13.19 -11.50
CA SER A 496 15.33 -11.82 -11.97
C SER A 496 15.94 -10.84 -10.96
N PRO A 497 16.73 -9.85 -11.41
CA PRO A 497 17.26 -8.81 -10.52
C PRO A 497 16.18 -8.06 -9.74
N HIS A 498 14.97 -7.94 -10.31
CA HIS A 498 13.83 -7.29 -9.65
C HIS A 498 13.30 -8.06 -8.43
N LEU A 499 13.70 -9.32 -8.22
CA LEU A 499 13.35 -10.09 -7.03
C LEU A 499 14.36 -9.91 -5.88
N ALA A 500 15.54 -9.35 -6.14
CA ALA A 500 16.62 -9.15 -5.18
C ALA A 500 16.62 -7.74 -4.58
N VAL A 501 15.43 -7.19 -4.31
CA VAL A 501 15.21 -5.90 -3.65
C VAL A 501 14.11 -6.04 -2.62
N HIS A 502 14.32 -5.52 -1.41
CA HIS A 502 13.36 -5.64 -0.32
C HIS A 502 13.25 -4.31 0.42
N SER A 503 12.10 -4.05 1.02
CA SER A 503 11.88 -2.86 1.84
C SER A 503 11.41 -3.29 3.23
N PRO A 504 12.30 -3.35 4.24
CA PRO A 504 11.93 -3.61 5.62
C PRO A 504 11.29 -2.38 6.26
N ASP A 505 10.18 -2.60 6.97
CA ASP A 505 9.59 -1.66 7.91
C ASP A 505 10.08 -2.02 9.32
N LEU A 506 10.79 -1.12 9.97
CA LEU A 506 11.44 -1.32 11.25
C LEU A 506 10.80 -0.44 12.32
N GLN A 507 10.54 -1.00 13.50
CA GLN A 507 10.07 -0.26 14.66
C GLN A 507 11.11 -0.35 15.76
N VAL A 508 11.55 0.80 16.27
CA VAL A 508 12.55 0.87 17.33
C VAL A 508 11.87 0.81 18.69
N VAL A 509 12.34 -0.09 19.54
CA VAL A 509 11.90 -0.27 20.93
C VAL A 509 12.93 0.42 21.82
N ALA A 510 12.65 1.61 22.26
CA ALA A 510 13.52 2.39 23.15
C ALA A 510 12.71 3.46 23.88
N ARG A 511 13.24 3.95 25.01
CA ARG A 511 12.57 4.99 25.80
C ARG A 511 12.84 6.41 25.30
N SER A 512 13.92 6.61 24.57
CA SER A 512 14.33 7.92 24.06
C SER A 512 15.38 7.78 22.95
N VAL A 513 15.69 8.88 22.25
CA VAL A 513 16.79 8.99 21.31
C VAL A 513 18.14 8.67 22.00
N ASP A 514 18.35 9.19 23.22
CA ASP A 514 19.59 8.91 23.97
C ASP A 514 19.75 7.42 24.30
N ALA A 515 18.65 6.72 24.58
CA ALA A 515 18.68 5.28 24.81
C ALA A 515 19.09 4.53 23.55
N VAL A 516 18.62 4.95 22.36
CA VAL A 516 19.04 4.38 21.08
C VAL A 516 20.52 4.62 20.85
N ASN A 517 20.99 5.86 21.03
CA ASN A 517 22.39 6.24 20.85
C ASN A 517 23.33 5.57 21.88
N GLY A 518 22.78 5.22 23.04
CA GLY A 518 23.48 4.43 24.07
C GLY A 518 23.44 2.90 23.85
N GLY A 519 22.88 2.41 22.74
CA GLY A 519 22.75 0.98 22.43
C GLY A 519 21.70 0.25 23.26
N GLN A 520 20.80 0.98 23.93
CA GLN A 520 19.74 0.42 24.77
C GLN A 520 18.41 0.34 23.99
N HIS A 521 18.40 -0.46 22.93
CA HIS A 521 17.22 -0.61 22.09
C HIS A 521 17.15 -2.00 21.49
N LEU A 522 15.95 -2.38 21.03
CA LEU A 522 15.71 -3.47 20.10
C LEU A 522 15.07 -2.89 18.83
N VAL A 523 15.18 -3.64 17.75
CA VAL A 523 14.51 -3.29 16.49
C VAL A 523 13.52 -4.39 16.14
N VAL A 524 12.26 -4.05 15.92
CA VAL A 524 11.23 -5.01 15.49
C VAL A 524 11.08 -4.96 13.98
N LEU A 525 11.17 -6.10 13.32
CA LEU A 525 10.76 -6.26 11.95
C LEU A 525 9.23 -6.20 11.89
N GLY A 526 8.69 -5.04 11.50
CA GLY A 526 7.25 -4.81 11.40
C GLY A 526 6.66 -5.57 10.22
N GLU A 527 7.11 -5.24 9.04
CA GLU A 527 6.80 -5.93 7.78
C GLU A 527 8.03 -5.91 6.88
N LEU A 528 8.27 -6.98 6.13
CA LEU A 528 9.21 -6.96 5.04
C LEU A 528 8.46 -7.03 3.71
N HIS A 529 8.56 -5.98 2.92
CA HIS A 529 8.06 -5.96 1.55
C HIS A 529 9.06 -6.71 0.66
N ALA A 530 8.96 -8.04 0.68
CA ALA A 530 9.86 -8.92 -0.06
C ALA A 530 9.74 -8.69 -1.57
N CYS A 531 10.87 -8.71 -2.28
CA CYS A 531 10.96 -8.55 -3.72
C CYS A 531 10.35 -7.24 -4.26
N LEU A 532 10.26 -6.20 -3.43
CA LEU A 532 9.60 -4.96 -3.79
C LEU A 532 10.36 -3.74 -3.27
N ALA A 533 10.65 -2.80 -4.18
CA ALA A 533 11.05 -1.46 -3.81
C ALA A 533 9.80 -0.63 -3.48
N THR A 534 9.75 -0.02 -2.30
CA THR A 534 8.58 0.74 -1.86
C THR A 534 8.86 2.21 -1.56
N LEU A 535 10.12 2.65 -1.53
CA LEU A 535 10.44 4.05 -1.24
C LEU A 535 10.02 5.03 -2.35
N ASP A 536 9.74 4.55 -3.54
CA ASP A 536 9.20 5.35 -4.64
C ASP A 536 7.66 5.33 -4.73
N LEU A 537 6.98 4.83 -3.70
CA LEU A 537 5.51 4.78 -3.63
C LEU A 537 4.91 5.82 -2.68
N PRO A 538 5.41 6.01 -1.43
CA PRO A 538 4.82 6.94 -0.48
C PRO A 538 5.37 8.36 -0.67
N PHE A 539 4.60 9.35 -0.22
CA PHE A 539 5.03 10.76 -0.17
C PHE A 539 5.57 11.33 -1.49
N LEU A 540 5.05 10.86 -2.62
CA LEU A 540 5.50 11.27 -3.94
C LEU A 540 5.30 12.77 -4.20
N ASP A 541 4.30 13.38 -3.57
CA ASP A 541 4.05 14.82 -3.65
C ASP A 541 5.17 15.69 -3.02
N TRP A 542 6.04 15.08 -2.22
CA TRP A 542 7.18 15.70 -1.55
C TRP A 542 8.51 15.38 -2.23
N THR A 543 8.49 14.80 -3.41
CA THR A 543 9.68 14.53 -4.23
C THR A 543 9.74 15.51 -5.40
N ALA A 544 10.94 15.84 -5.85
CA ALA A 544 11.14 16.77 -6.97
C ALA A 544 10.67 16.16 -8.31
N ASP A 545 10.85 14.83 -8.48
CA ASP A 545 10.49 14.09 -9.69
C ASP A 545 10.28 12.61 -9.37
N THR A 546 9.00 12.20 -9.37
CA THR A 546 8.61 10.80 -9.07
C THR A 546 9.06 9.82 -10.15
N GLY A 547 9.13 10.22 -11.41
CA GLY A 547 9.61 9.39 -12.51
C GLY A 547 11.10 9.05 -12.34
N SER A 548 11.90 10.00 -11.93
CA SER A 548 13.34 9.80 -11.74
C SER A 548 13.65 8.86 -10.58
N LEU A 549 12.81 8.81 -9.53
CA LEU A 549 12.99 7.84 -8.44
C LEU A 549 12.86 6.40 -8.95
N ARG A 550 11.81 6.12 -9.72
CA ARG A 550 11.61 4.78 -10.30
C ARG A 550 12.75 4.42 -11.27
N ASP A 551 13.23 5.35 -12.07
CA ASP A 551 14.36 5.11 -12.96
C ASP A 551 15.65 4.84 -12.20
N LYS A 552 15.88 5.49 -11.05
CA LYS A 552 17.00 5.18 -10.16
C LYS A 552 16.88 3.78 -9.58
N VAL A 553 15.68 3.37 -9.11
CA VAL A 553 15.43 2.00 -8.65
C VAL A 553 15.73 1.01 -9.77
N ASN A 554 15.18 1.20 -10.97
CA ASN A 554 15.40 0.29 -12.09
C ASN A 554 16.87 0.16 -12.46
N ARG A 555 17.62 1.27 -12.51
CA ARG A 555 19.07 1.23 -12.80
C ARG A 555 19.84 0.48 -11.71
N ALA A 556 19.51 0.69 -10.44
CA ALA A 556 20.21 0.07 -9.32
C ALA A 556 19.97 -1.44 -9.21
N ILE A 557 18.83 -1.93 -9.70
CA ILE A 557 18.46 -3.36 -9.58
C ILE A 557 18.53 -4.12 -10.91
N GLY A 558 19.11 -3.57 -11.97
CA GLY A 558 19.37 -4.30 -13.21
C GLY A 558 18.55 -3.91 -14.42
N GLY A 559 17.86 -2.76 -14.39
CA GLY A 559 17.31 -2.14 -15.58
C GLY A 559 15.78 -2.17 -15.72
N GLU A 560 15.30 -2.30 -16.96
CA GLU A 560 13.92 -2.14 -17.38
C GLU A 560 12.98 -3.24 -16.84
N ARG A 561 11.80 -2.85 -16.34
CA ARG A 561 10.75 -3.80 -15.96
C ARG A 561 9.75 -3.99 -17.09
N LEU A 562 9.12 -5.17 -17.09
CA LEU A 562 7.90 -5.46 -17.85
C LEU A 562 6.70 -5.36 -16.89
N VAL A 563 5.91 -4.29 -17.02
CA VAL A 563 4.81 -3.99 -16.10
C VAL A 563 3.47 -4.35 -16.75
N PRO A 564 2.67 -5.27 -16.19
CA PRO A 564 1.38 -5.60 -16.76
C PRO A 564 0.39 -4.45 -16.61
N LEU A 565 -0.27 -4.06 -17.71
CA LEU A 565 -1.38 -3.09 -17.68
C LEU A 565 -2.62 -3.76 -17.08
N LEU A 566 -2.82 -3.59 -15.79
CA LEU A 566 -3.97 -4.14 -15.08
C LEU A 566 -5.26 -3.39 -15.43
N PRO A 567 -6.42 -4.06 -15.45
CA PRO A 567 -7.70 -3.40 -15.69
C PRO A 567 -7.94 -2.24 -14.73
N VAL A 568 -8.58 -1.16 -15.20
CA VAL A 568 -8.88 0.03 -14.39
C VAL A 568 -9.65 -0.31 -13.11
N GLY A 569 -10.53 -1.31 -13.16
CA GLY A 569 -11.29 -1.79 -11.99
C GLY A 569 -10.51 -2.68 -11.03
N TRP A 570 -9.21 -2.92 -11.25
CA TRP A 570 -8.39 -3.69 -10.32
C TRP A 570 -8.23 -2.92 -9.00
N LYS A 571 -8.51 -3.58 -7.87
CA LYS A 571 -8.58 -2.91 -6.55
C LYS A 571 -7.32 -2.15 -6.13
N ARG A 572 -6.13 -2.58 -6.60
CA ARG A 572 -4.85 -1.93 -6.35
C ARG A 572 -4.45 -0.89 -7.39
N ASN A 573 -5.28 -0.66 -8.40
CA ASN A 573 -4.97 0.23 -9.52
C ASN A 573 -5.36 1.68 -9.20
N SER A 574 -4.81 2.25 -8.15
CA SER A 574 -5.17 3.59 -7.63
C SER A 574 -4.25 4.73 -8.10
N GLY A 575 -3.11 4.42 -8.74
CA GLY A 575 -2.06 5.40 -9.04
C GLY A 575 -1.09 5.64 -7.88
N ARG A 576 -1.42 5.18 -6.66
CA ARG A 576 -0.62 5.34 -5.43
C ARG A 576 -0.10 4.01 -4.88
N MET A 577 -0.30 2.92 -5.60
CA MET A 577 0.09 1.56 -5.20
C MET A 577 0.75 0.85 -6.38
N VAL A 578 1.46 -0.25 -6.09
CA VAL A 578 2.05 -1.08 -7.14
C VAL A 578 0.99 -1.56 -8.15
N PRO A 579 1.31 -1.55 -9.44
CA PRO A 579 2.63 -1.37 -10.07
C PRO A 579 3.03 0.08 -10.36
N ALA A 580 2.19 1.07 -10.09
CA ALA A 580 2.57 2.48 -10.21
C ALA A 580 3.58 2.87 -9.10
N PRO A 581 4.49 3.81 -9.33
CA PRO A 581 4.73 4.58 -10.55
C PRO A 581 5.49 3.81 -11.63
N ILE A 582 5.46 4.34 -12.85
CA ILE A 582 6.12 3.77 -14.03
C ILE A 582 7.27 4.70 -14.42
N GLY A 583 8.49 4.16 -14.51
CA GLY A 583 9.68 4.88 -14.95
C GLY A 583 9.76 4.99 -16.47
N ALA A 584 10.63 5.87 -16.98
CA ALA A 584 10.82 6.08 -18.41
C ALA A 584 11.36 4.83 -19.14
N GLY A 585 12.17 4.01 -18.43
CA GLY A 585 12.73 2.76 -18.94
C GLY A 585 11.76 1.57 -18.88
N ASP A 586 10.63 1.66 -18.18
CA ASP A 586 9.70 0.52 -18.05
C ASP A 586 8.93 0.27 -19.35
N ARG A 587 8.68 -1.00 -19.68
CA ARG A 587 7.79 -1.43 -20.77
C ARG A 587 6.51 -2.02 -20.19
N LEU A 588 5.41 -1.88 -20.94
CA LEU A 588 4.07 -2.23 -20.46
C LEU A 588 3.50 -3.43 -21.22
N ILE A 589 3.09 -4.48 -20.52
CA ILE A 589 2.44 -5.63 -21.17
C ILE A 589 0.96 -5.32 -21.38
N GLY A 590 0.54 -5.22 -22.62
CA GLY A 590 -0.84 -4.97 -23.02
C GLY A 590 -1.62 -6.27 -23.24
N PHE A 591 -2.54 -6.60 -22.36
CA PHE A 591 -3.43 -7.78 -22.47
C PHE A 591 -4.91 -7.44 -22.28
N THR A 592 -5.21 -6.19 -21.98
CA THR A 592 -6.58 -5.70 -21.76
C THR A 592 -6.70 -4.25 -22.22
N ARG A 593 -7.93 -3.77 -22.29
CA ARG A 593 -8.18 -2.34 -22.45
C ARG A 593 -7.81 -1.61 -21.15
N ALA A 594 -6.77 -0.80 -21.21
CA ALA A 594 -6.32 0.05 -20.12
C ALA A 594 -5.77 1.36 -20.69
N PRO A 595 -5.96 2.50 -20.02
CA PRO A 595 -5.36 3.77 -20.43
C PRO A 595 -3.84 3.77 -20.19
N PHE A 596 -3.11 4.43 -21.08
CA PHE A 596 -1.67 4.68 -20.98
C PHE A 596 -1.32 5.93 -21.82
N ASP A 597 -0.12 6.47 -21.66
CA ASP A 597 0.29 7.74 -22.29
C ASP A 597 1.39 7.62 -23.35
N GLN A 598 1.97 6.43 -23.54
CA GLN A 598 3.08 6.21 -24.49
C GLN A 598 2.97 4.84 -25.16
N ARG A 599 2.45 4.82 -26.39
CA ARG A 599 2.18 3.57 -27.13
C ARG A 599 3.44 2.77 -27.46
N GLU A 600 4.55 3.43 -27.73
CA GLU A 600 5.84 2.82 -28.05
C GLU A 600 6.39 1.95 -26.90
N ARG A 601 5.87 2.13 -25.68
CA ARG A 601 6.23 1.33 -24.50
C ARG A 601 5.38 0.07 -24.35
N ILE A 602 4.35 -0.10 -25.17
CA ILE A 602 3.42 -1.23 -25.06
C ILE A 602 3.96 -2.44 -25.81
N GLU A 603 4.06 -3.55 -25.09
CA GLU A 603 4.26 -4.90 -25.62
C GLU A 603 2.90 -5.64 -25.62
N PRO A 604 2.20 -5.74 -26.73
CA PRO A 604 0.93 -6.47 -26.75
C PRO A 604 1.15 -7.96 -26.45
N ALA A 605 0.41 -8.51 -25.51
CA ALA A 605 0.55 -9.93 -25.14
C ALA A 605 0.38 -10.90 -26.32
N VAL A 606 -0.39 -10.50 -27.35
CA VAL A 606 -0.55 -11.27 -28.60
C VAL A 606 0.70 -11.28 -29.49
N ALA A 607 1.65 -10.37 -29.25
CA ALA A 607 2.90 -10.26 -30.00
C ALA A 607 4.11 -10.79 -29.21
N ILE A 608 4.00 -11.01 -27.91
CA ILE A 608 5.06 -11.65 -27.11
C ILE A 608 5.01 -13.15 -27.37
N THR A 609 6.04 -13.69 -28.04
CA THR A 609 6.15 -15.10 -28.36
C THR A 609 6.80 -15.87 -27.22
N LEU A 610 6.24 -17.01 -26.83
CA LEU A 610 6.79 -17.92 -25.84
C LEU A 610 7.36 -19.16 -26.52
N THR A 611 8.66 -19.40 -26.31
CA THR A 611 9.35 -20.59 -26.79
C THR A 611 9.75 -21.44 -25.60
N GLU A 612 9.32 -22.70 -25.57
CA GLU A 612 9.70 -23.66 -24.54
C GLU A 612 10.82 -24.57 -25.08
N HIS A 613 11.88 -24.69 -24.30
CA HIS A 613 13.00 -25.61 -24.57
C HIS A 613 13.50 -26.19 -23.24
N ASP A 614 13.48 -27.52 -23.15
CA ASP A 614 13.99 -28.28 -21.98
C ASP A 614 13.45 -27.79 -20.62
N GLY A 615 12.16 -27.44 -20.57
CA GLY A 615 11.49 -27.00 -19.35
C GLY A 615 11.71 -25.52 -19.02
N THR A 616 12.37 -24.75 -19.89
CA THR A 616 12.59 -23.32 -19.77
C THR A 616 11.78 -22.56 -20.81
N ILE A 617 11.20 -21.43 -20.43
CA ILE A 617 10.49 -20.55 -21.37
C ILE A 617 11.31 -19.29 -21.61
N THR A 618 11.50 -18.99 -22.88
CA THR A 618 12.01 -17.71 -23.36
C THR A 618 10.87 -16.91 -23.98
N ALA A 619 10.66 -15.69 -23.53
CA ALA A 619 9.72 -14.72 -24.09
C ALA A 619 10.46 -13.79 -25.06
N THR A 620 9.97 -13.66 -26.28
CA THR A 620 10.51 -12.73 -27.29
C THR A 620 9.52 -11.57 -27.48
N THR A 621 9.97 -10.35 -27.23
CA THR A 621 9.20 -9.11 -27.36
C THR A 621 9.20 -8.60 -28.80
N THR A 622 8.38 -7.56 -29.10
CA THR A 622 8.21 -7.03 -30.46
C THR A 622 9.49 -6.44 -31.05
N ASP A 623 10.42 -5.98 -30.22
CA ASP A 623 11.73 -5.47 -30.63
C ASP A 623 12.79 -6.57 -30.81
N GLY A 624 12.39 -7.85 -30.69
CA GLY A 624 13.27 -9.02 -30.84
C GLY A 624 14.12 -9.35 -29.61
N ARG A 625 13.99 -8.63 -28.50
CA ARG A 625 14.69 -8.97 -27.27
C ARG A 625 14.10 -10.22 -26.63
N THR A 626 14.95 -11.03 -26.05
CA THR A 626 14.56 -12.21 -25.29
C THR A 626 14.60 -11.90 -23.78
N ARG A 627 13.63 -12.49 -23.06
CA ARG A 627 13.50 -12.40 -21.60
C ARG A 627 13.23 -13.79 -21.05
N THR A 628 13.69 -14.04 -19.82
CA THR A 628 13.23 -15.20 -19.08
C THR A 628 11.76 -15.02 -18.65
N LEU A 629 11.09 -16.12 -18.34
CA LEU A 629 9.71 -16.03 -17.82
C LEU A 629 9.67 -15.28 -16.47
N SER A 630 10.68 -15.47 -15.62
CA SER A 630 10.79 -14.75 -14.34
C SER A 630 10.93 -13.25 -14.53
N GLU A 631 11.70 -12.78 -15.52
CA GLU A 631 11.77 -11.34 -15.85
C GLU A 631 10.42 -10.80 -16.36
N LEU A 632 9.74 -11.57 -17.22
CA LEU A 632 8.42 -11.21 -17.74
C LEU A 632 7.37 -11.08 -16.63
N LEU A 633 7.43 -11.94 -15.62
CA LEU A 633 6.45 -12.00 -14.52
C LEU A 633 6.94 -11.33 -13.23
N ALA A 634 8.14 -10.74 -13.22
CA ALA A 634 8.78 -10.20 -12.00
C ALA A 634 7.87 -9.28 -11.19
N VAL A 635 7.12 -8.37 -11.86
CA VAL A 635 6.20 -7.45 -11.18
C VAL A 635 5.05 -8.19 -10.50
N LEU A 636 4.49 -9.24 -11.12
CA LEU A 636 3.43 -10.04 -10.50
C LEU A 636 3.96 -10.84 -9.31
N ILE A 637 5.14 -11.45 -9.48
CA ILE A 637 5.83 -12.19 -8.41
C ILE A 637 6.11 -11.26 -7.23
N SER A 638 6.63 -10.04 -7.49
CA SER A 638 6.93 -9.04 -6.45
C SER A 638 5.68 -8.64 -5.65
N ILE A 639 4.56 -8.37 -6.33
CA ILE A 639 3.30 -8.00 -5.66
C ILE A 639 2.85 -9.10 -4.69
N ILE A 640 2.95 -10.36 -5.12
CA ILE A 640 2.52 -11.50 -4.30
C ILE A 640 3.56 -11.85 -3.23
N ALA A 641 4.85 -11.80 -3.54
CA ALA A 641 5.91 -12.04 -2.57
C ALA A 641 5.84 -11.05 -1.40
N CYS A 642 5.59 -9.78 -1.68
CA CYS A 642 5.38 -8.73 -0.69
C CYS A 642 4.25 -9.08 0.30
N ASP A 643 3.11 -9.54 -0.20
CA ASP A 643 1.96 -9.88 0.65
C ASP A 643 2.15 -11.22 1.40
N ALA A 644 2.82 -12.19 0.76
CA ALA A 644 2.85 -13.57 1.22
C ALA A 644 4.06 -13.90 2.10
N PHE A 645 5.17 -13.13 2.02
CA PHE A 645 6.33 -13.34 2.87
C PHE A 645 6.00 -12.97 4.31
N LYS A 646 5.96 -13.97 5.18
CA LYS A 646 5.74 -13.77 6.62
C LYS A 646 6.65 -14.72 7.40
N ILE A 647 7.35 -14.17 8.39
CA ILE A 647 8.16 -14.93 9.34
C ILE A 647 7.29 -15.27 10.55
N GLY A 648 7.34 -16.49 11.01
CA GLY A 648 6.57 -16.90 12.20
C GLY A 648 6.57 -18.40 12.41
N LEU A 649 6.06 -18.83 13.56
CA LEU A 649 5.87 -20.23 13.92
C LEU A 649 4.38 -20.57 13.89
N ASP A 650 4.03 -21.65 13.21
CA ASP A 650 2.64 -22.14 13.19
C ASP A 650 2.38 -23.04 14.41
N ARG A 651 2.06 -22.37 15.53
CA ARG A 651 1.67 -23.02 16.81
C ARG A 651 0.66 -22.15 17.56
N PRO A 652 -0.12 -22.74 18.49
CA PRO A 652 -1.15 -22.00 19.25
C PRO A 652 -0.58 -20.81 20.04
N HIS A 653 0.60 -20.97 20.63
CA HIS A 653 1.36 -19.91 21.28
C HIS A 653 2.76 -19.89 20.67
N ALA A 654 3.12 -18.83 20.01
CA ALA A 654 4.45 -18.57 19.46
C ALA A 654 5.14 -17.53 20.34
N PRO A 655 6.32 -17.83 20.92
CA PRO A 655 7.08 -16.84 21.70
C PRO A 655 7.56 -15.70 20.81
N ARG A 656 7.96 -14.58 21.40
CA ARG A 656 8.81 -13.60 20.75
C ARG A 656 10.13 -14.25 20.34
N VAL A 657 10.54 -14.09 19.09
CA VAL A 657 11.84 -14.55 18.62
C VAL A 657 12.69 -13.35 18.24
N THR A 658 13.85 -13.26 18.89
CA THR A 658 14.84 -12.20 18.67
C THR A 658 16.11 -12.82 18.09
N LEU A 659 16.71 -12.18 17.11
CA LEU A 659 17.97 -12.56 16.50
C LEU A 659 18.95 -11.39 16.68
N ASP A 660 19.94 -11.53 17.56
CA ASP A 660 20.72 -10.44 18.12
C ASP A 660 19.76 -9.32 18.61
N ASP A 661 19.83 -8.09 18.08
CA ASP A 661 18.94 -6.98 18.45
C ASP A 661 17.70 -6.85 17.56
N LEU A 662 17.48 -7.77 16.61
CA LEU A 662 16.33 -7.76 15.70
C LEU A 662 15.25 -8.75 16.15
N VAL A 663 14.09 -8.24 16.55
CA VAL A 663 12.90 -9.06 16.80
C VAL A 663 12.31 -9.49 15.47
N LEU A 664 12.40 -10.77 15.15
CA LEU A 664 11.87 -11.35 13.90
C LEU A 664 10.35 -11.39 13.87
N PHE A 665 9.74 -11.74 14.99
CA PHE A 665 8.28 -11.66 15.19
C PHE A 665 7.92 -11.61 16.67
N ARG A 666 6.79 -11.00 16.92
CA ARG A 666 6.22 -10.76 18.25
C ARG A 666 5.64 -12.03 18.86
N GLU A 667 5.55 -12.06 20.21
CA GLU A 667 4.78 -13.08 20.90
C GLU A 667 3.32 -13.05 20.40
N THR A 668 2.80 -14.24 20.04
CA THR A 668 1.51 -14.35 19.37
C THR A 668 0.75 -15.58 19.83
N TRP A 669 -0.51 -15.40 20.18
CA TRP A 669 -1.46 -16.45 20.56
C TRP A 669 -2.51 -16.63 19.46
N ARG A 670 -2.79 -17.87 19.08
CA ARG A 670 -3.84 -18.26 18.13
C ARG A 670 -4.85 -19.13 18.85
N LEU A 671 -5.82 -18.50 19.49
CA LEU A 671 -6.77 -19.13 20.40
C LEU A 671 -8.12 -19.39 19.72
N PRO A 672 -8.84 -20.49 20.04
CA PRO A 672 -10.21 -20.67 19.57
C PRO A 672 -11.10 -19.52 20.03
N ALA A 673 -11.91 -18.95 19.16
CA ALA A 673 -12.86 -17.89 19.51
C ALA A 673 -13.91 -18.38 20.53
N THR A 674 -14.29 -19.65 20.44
CA THR A 674 -15.18 -20.34 21.41
C THR A 674 -14.57 -20.42 22.81
N GLY A 675 -13.24 -20.37 22.93
CA GLY A 675 -12.54 -20.40 24.23
C GLY A 675 -12.80 -19.16 25.09
N VAL A 676 -13.29 -18.05 24.53
CA VAL A 676 -13.73 -16.88 25.31
C VAL A 676 -14.99 -17.18 26.13
N ALA A 677 -15.74 -18.23 25.78
CA ALA A 677 -16.91 -18.74 26.51
C ALA A 677 -18.02 -17.69 26.76
N LEU A 678 -18.25 -16.78 25.81
CA LEU A 678 -19.30 -15.78 25.90
C LEU A 678 -20.70 -16.38 25.80
N ALA A 679 -21.63 -15.88 26.59
CA ALA A 679 -23.05 -16.24 26.43
C ALA A 679 -23.59 -15.73 25.10
N PRO A 680 -24.55 -16.43 24.44
CA PRO A 680 -25.17 -15.99 23.19
C PRO A 680 -25.81 -14.61 23.28
N LYS A 681 -26.46 -14.32 24.41
CA LYS A 681 -27.05 -13.02 24.71
C LYS A 681 -25.99 -12.12 25.37
N ALA A 682 -25.78 -10.94 24.80
CA ALA A 682 -24.85 -9.98 25.34
C ALA A 682 -25.32 -9.46 26.72
N ASP A 683 -24.38 -9.48 27.68
CA ASP A 683 -24.51 -8.87 28.99
C ASP A 683 -23.18 -8.17 29.31
N ARG A 684 -23.22 -6.86 29.49
CA ARG A 684 -22.02 -6.03 29.54
C ARG A 684 -21.05 -6.40 30.67
N MET A 685 -21.56 -6.54 31.86
CA MET A 685 -20.73 -6.86 33.04
C MET A 685 -20.24 -8.30 32.99
N ARG A 686 -21.10 -9.22 32.61
CA ARG A 686 -20.76 -10.64 32.46
C ARG A 686 -19.74 -10.83 31.35
N ASP A 687 -19.92 -10.16 30.21
CA ASP A 687 -18.99 -10.19 29.10
C ASP A 687 -17.61 -9.67 29.51
N TYR A 688 -17.57 -8.55 30.24
CA TYR A 688 -16.33 -8.00 30.77
C TYR A 688 -15.60 -9.00 31.68
N LEU A 689 -16.28 -9.56 32.68
CA LEU A 689 -15.70 -10.57 33.57
C LEU A 689 -15.20 -11.80 32.80
N THR A 690 -16.01 -12.26 31.82
CA THR A 690 -15.67 -13.43 31.00
C THR A 690 -14.41 -13.18 30.19
N VAL A 691 -14.31 -12.03 29.54
CA VAL A 691 -13.12 -11.64 28.76
C VAL A 691 -11.90 -11.43 29.65
N ARG A 692 -12.05 -10.77 30.81
CA ARG A 692 -10.94 -10.58 31.77
C ARG A 692 -10.41 -11.91 32.30
N ARG A 693 -11.29 -12.87 32.57
CA ARG A 693 -10.88 -14.23 32.96
C ARG A 693 -10.12 -14.92 31.80
N TRP A 694 -10.65 -14.83 30.59
CA TRP A 694 -9.97 -15.40 29.43
C TRP A 694 -8.58 -14.79 29.19
N VAL A 695 -8.42 -13.48 29.38
CA VAL A 695 -7.12 -12.79 29.33
C VAL A 695 -6.16 -13.36 30.37
N ALA A 696 -6.61 -13.51 31.61
CA ALA A 696 -5.79 -14.06 32.71
C ALA A 696 -5.44 -15.54 32.48
N ASP A 697 -6.40 -16.37 32.09
CA ASP A 697 -6.22 -17.80 31.87
C ASP A 697 -5.23 -18.12 30.75
N ASN A 698 -5.08 -17.21 29.77
CA ASN A 698 -4.16 -17.35 28.64
C ASN A 698 -2.88 -16.48 28.79
N ALA A 699 -2.67 -15.85 29.95
CA ALA A 699 -1.54 -14.96 30.23
C ALA A 699 -1.35 -13.87 29.14
N LEU A 700 -2.46 -13.31 28.64
CA LEU A 700 -2.42 -12.26 27.61
C LEU A 700 -2.11 -10.90 28.23
N PRO A 701 -1.44 -10.01 27.51
CA PRO A 701 -1.23 -8.64 27.99
C PRO A 701 -2.55 -7.85 28.02
N ASP A 702 -2.64 -6.87 28.91
CA ASP A 702 -3.82 -6.00 29.03
C ASP A 702 -4.09 -5.21 27.74
N ARG A 703 -3.06 -4.81 27.00
CA ARG A 703 -3.16 -4.25 25.67
C ARG A 703 -2.59 -5.23 24.66
N ALA A 704 -3.28 -5.44 23.54
CA ALA A 704 -2.82 -6.36 22.50
C ALA A 704 -3.36 -5.97 21.12
N PHE A 705 -2.64 -6.34 20.08
CA PHE A 705 -3.19 -6.34 18.72
C PHE A 705 -4.00 -7.61 18.50
N VAL A 706 -5.25 -7.44 18.13
CA VAL A 706 -6.21 -8.56 17.93
C VAL A 706 -6.65 -8.60 16.48
N LYS A 707 -6.63 -9.79 15.88
CA LYS A 707 -7.10 -10.03 14.51
C LYS A 707 -8.06 -11.21 14.48
N PHE A 708 -9.23 -11.00 13.87
CA PHE A 708 -10.18 -12.05 13.51
C PHE A 708 -9.98 -12.44 12.04
N PRO A 709 -10.41 -13.67 11.63
CA PRO A 709 -10.25 -14.12 10.24
C PRO A 709 -10.92 -13.20 9.21
N GLU A 710 -12.05 -12.59 9.56
CA GLU A 710 -12.82 -11.69 8.70
C GLU A 710 -12.23 -10.28 8.58
N GLU A 711 -11.32 -9.92 9.50
CA GLU A 711 -10.69 -8.60 9.52
C GLU A 711 -9.42 -8.59 8.67
N THR A 712 -9.26 -7.57 7.84
CA THR A 712 -8.07 -7.44 6.98
C THR A 712 -6.83 -7.04 7.76
N LYS A 713 -6.99 -6.25 8.83
CA LYS A 713 -5.89 -5.73 9.68
C LYS A 713 -6.18 -5.95 11.16
N PRO A 714 -5.13 -6.12 11.99
CA PRO A 714 -5.30 -6.18 13.44
C PRO A 714 -5.75 -4.82 13.99
N SER A 715 -6.50 -4.87 15.08
CA SER A 715 -6.93 -3.71 15.86
C SER A 715 -6.31 -3.77 17.26
N LEU A 716 -5.85 -2.63 17.79
CA LEU A 716 -5.42 -2.55 19.19
C LEU A 716 -6.65 -2.64 20.10
N VAL A 717 -6.59 -3.51 21.09
CA VAL A 717 -7.60 -3.68 22.14
C VAL A 717 -6.93 -3.50 23.48
N ASP A 718 -7.49 -2.62 24.32
CA ASP A 718 -7.17 -2.54 25.72
C ASP A 718 -8.23 -3.33 26.50
N PHE A 719 -7.87 -4.48 27.03
CA PHE A 719 -8.75 -5.37 27.77
C PHE A 719 -9.13 -4.83 29.17
N THR A 720 -8.56 -3.71 29.59
CA THR A 720 -9.00 -2.99 30.80
C THR A 720 -10.19 -2.08 30.49
N SER A 721 -10.37 -1.65 29.24
CA SER A 721 -11.45 -0.74 28.82
C SER A 721 -12.79 -1.45 28.75
N PRO A 722 -13.81 -1.01 29.51
CA PRO A 722 -15.17 -1.52 29.36
C PRO A 722 -15.73 -1.40 27.94
N THR A 723 -15.45 -0.31 27.26
CA THR A 723 -15.93 -0.04 25.89
C THR A 723 -15.29 -0.97 24.85
N LEU A 724 -13.98 -1.21 24.93
CA LEU A 724 -13.26 -2.05 23.97
C LEU A 724 -13.51 -3.53 24.22
N VAL A 725 -13.61 -3.96 25.46
CA VAL A 725 -13.99 -5.35 25.79
C VAL A 725 -15.35 -5.72 25.23
N LEU A 726 -16.34 -4.82 25.30
CA LEU A 726 -17.63 -5.05 24.65
C LEU A 726 -17.53 -5.12 23.12
N SER A 727 -16.65 -4.32 22.52
CA SER A 727 -16.38 -4.39 21.09
C SER A 727 -15.76 -5.74 20.71
N PHE A 728 -14.75 -6.18 21.47
CA PHE A 728 -14.11 -7.48 21.32
C PHE A 728 -15.12 -8.63 21.47
N ALA A 729 -15.95 -8.63 22.52
CA ALA A 729 -16.97 -9.65 22.76
C ALA A 729 -17.96 -9.77 21.59
N ASN A 730 -18.35 -8.65 20.98
CA ASN A 730 -19.21 -8.66 19.80
C ASN A 730 -18.51 -9.24 18.56
N LEU A 731 -17.21 -8.98 18.37
CA LEU A 731 -16.42 -9.58 17.29
C LEU A 731 -16.27 -11.09 17.48
N VAL A 732 -16.01 -11.54 18.73
CA VAL A 732 -15.97 -12.98 19.06
C VAL A 732 -17.27 -13.66 18.72
N ARG A 733 -18.43 -13.10 19.14
CA ARG A 733 -19.75 -13.69 18.82
C ARG A 733 -19.98 -13.80 17.31
N ARG A 734 -19.62 -12.77 16.55
CA ARG A 734 -19.76 -12.81 15.08
C ARG A 734 -18.85 -13.87 14.48
N ALA A 735 -17.60 -13.95 14.89
CA ALA A 735 -16.66 -14.94 14.41
C ALA A 735 -17.15 -16.37 14.67
N VAL A 736 -17.59 -16.67 15.92
CA VAL A 736 -18.14 -17.99 16.29
C VAL A 736 -19.42 -18.32 15.53
N GLN A 737 -20.28 -17.32 15.25
CA GLN A 737 -21.49 -17.49 14.47
C GLN A 737 -21.20 -17.79 12.99
N SER A 738 -20.17 -17.15 12.44
CA SER A 738 -19.73 -17.34 11.04
C SER A 738 -19.00 -18.68 10.87
N ASP A 739 -18.09 -19.00 11.79
CA ASP A 739 -17.30 -20.22 11.82
C ASP A 739 -17.04 -20.67 13.27
N PRO A 740 -17.60 -21.79 13.71
CA PRO A 740 -17.35 -22.33 15.07
C PRO A 740 -15.88 -22.65 15.36
N ASP A 741 -15.08 -22.91 14.33
CA ASP A 741 -13.64 -23.19 14.43
C ASP A 741 -12.77 -21.93 14.29
N ALA A 742 -13.39 -20.74 14.20
CA ALA A 742 -12.68 -19.46 14.08
C ALA A 742 -11.66 -19.29 15.21
N ARG A 743 -10.49 -18.78 14.85
CA ARG A 743 -9.42 -18.45 15.79
C ARG A 743 -9.22 -16.94 15.87
N VAL A 744 -8.97 -16.49 17.09
CA VAL A 744 -8.53 -15.12 17.38
C VAL A 744 -7.01 -15.12 17.46
N THR A 745 -6.37 -14.27 16.68
CA THR A 745 -4.93 -14.02 16.81
C THR A 745 -4.72 -12.80 17.71
N VAL A 746 -3.96 -12.98 18.79
CA VAL A 746 -3.57 -11.93 19.71
C VAL A 746 -2.05 -11.78 19.61
N SER A 747 -1.54 -10.56 19.49
CA SER A 747 -0.10 -10.28 19.45
C SER A 747 0.26 -9.19 20.46
N GLU A 748 1.43 -9.32 21.08
CA GLU A 748 1.93 -8.32 22.03
C GLU A 748 2.07 -6.93 21.36
N PRO A 749 1.88 -5.85 22.14
CA PRO A 749 2.06 -4.48 21.66
C PRO A 749 3.54 -4.08 21.81
N LEU A 750 4.38 -4.50 20.87
CA LEU A 750 5.79 -4.16 20.85
C LEU A 750 6.08 -3.25 19.63
N PRO A 751 6.66 -2.04 19.78
CA PRO A 751 7.02 -1.37 21.04
C PRO A 751 5.82 -1.13 21.98
N ALA A 752 6.07 -1.23 23.27
CA ALA A 752 5.09 -0.78 24.27
C ALA A 752 4.98 0.76 24.26
N PRO A 753 3.90 1.35 24.77
CA PRO A 753 3.74 2.81 24.77
C PRO A 753 4.95 3.56 25.37
N GLU A 754 5.49 3.09 26.48
CA GLU A 754 6.66 3.64 27.17
C GLU A 754 8.00 3.39 26.45
N GLU A 755 7.99 2.63 25.39
CA GLU A 755 9.12 2.31 24.51
C GLU A 755 9.02 3.01 23.15
N SER A 756 8.18 4.02 23.04
CA SER A 756 8.04 4.85 21.84
C SER A 756 9.04 6.01 21.89
N TRP A 757 10.14 5.87 21.22
CA TRP A 757 11.34 6.70 21.31
C TRP A 757 11.28 8.05 20.60
N LEU A 758 10.38 8.23 19.61
CA LEU A 758 10.37 9.40 18.72
C LEU A 758 9.62 10.57 19.34
N PRO A 759 10.30 11.65 19.81
CA PRO A 759 9.64 12.81 20.38
C PRO A 759 9.19 13.82 19.30
N ASP A 760 8.37 14.79 19.71
CA ASP A 760 8.22 16.08 19.03
C ASP A 760 8.95 17.20 19.78
N ALA A 761 8.74 18.46 19.39
CA ALA A 761 9.37 19.62 20.04
C ALA A 761 8.93 19.83 21.51
N ASP A 762 7.76 19.33 21.88
CA ASP A 762 7.21 19.42 23.23
C ASP A 762 7.61 18.21 24.10
N GLY A 763 8.31 17.22 23.52
CA GLY A 763 8.75 15.99 24.20
C GLY A 763 7.69 14.89 24.24
N GLU A 764 6.53 15.07 23.59
CA GLU A 764 5.54 14.02 23.43
C GLU A 764 6.03 12.93 22.48
N GLN A 765 5.87 11.67 22.86
CA GLN A 765 6.37 10.52 22.10
C GLN A 765 5.32 9.95 21.14
N TYR A 766 5.78 9.45 20.00
CA TYR A 766 4.92 8.92 18.93
C TYR A 766 5.34 7.53 18.50
N VAL A 767 4.36 6.66 18.27
CA VAL A 767 4.59 5.40 17.54
C VAL A 767 5.14 5.73 16.17
N SER A 768 6.24 5.09 15.80
CA SER A 768 6.97 5.36 14.56
C SER A 768 7.42 4.09 13.86
N GLU A 769 7.68 4.22 12.57
CA GLU A 769 8.16 3.16 11.71
C GLU A 769 9.19 3.73 10.71
N LEU A 770 10.32 3.08 10.60
CA LEU A 770 11.37 3.39 9.64
C LEU A 770 11.25 2.43 8.45
N ARG A 771 11.02 2.96 7.27
CA ARG A 771 11.05 2.18 6.04
C ARG A 771 12.38 2.37 5.36
N LEU A 772 13.12 1.28 5.20
CA LEU A 772 14.38 1.25 4.48
C LEU A 772 14.20 0.54 3.14
N GLN A 773 15.22 0.59 2.31
CA GLN A 773 15.34 -0.21 1.10
C GLN A 773 16.70 -0.88 1.07
N ILE A 774 16.68 -2.18 0.78
CA ILE A 774 17.89 -2.98 0.63
C ILE A 774 17.88 -3.69 -0.72
N SER A 775 19.06 -3.83 -1.31
CA SER A 775 19.23 -4.58 -2.55
C SER A 775 20.55 -5.33 -2.54
N ARG A 776 20.66 -6.40 -3.34
CA ARG A 776 21.95 -7.05 -3.56
C ARG A 776 22.91 -6.13 -4.26
N LYS A 777 24.17 -6.25 -3.96
CA LYS A 777 25.25 -5.61 -4.72
C LYS A 777 25.22 -6.18 -6.15
N VAL A 778 25.02 -5.28 -7.11
CA VAL A 778 25.12 -5.67 -8.53
C VAL A 778 26.60 -5.89 -8.83
N PRO A 779 27.01 -7.04 -9.38
CA PRO A 779 28.37 -7.21 -9.86
C PRO A 779 28.70 -6.13 -10.90
N GLU A 780 29.86 -5.49 -10.74
CA GLU A 780 30.35 -4.48 -11.70
C GLU A 780 30.57 -5.06 -13.10
#